data_fc1ccb623f78992fc4e67ea562979201
#
_entry.id   fc1ccb623f78992fc4e67ea562979201
#
_cell.length_a   1.000
_cell.length_b   1.000
_cell.length_c   1.000
_cell.angle_alpha   90.00
_cell.angle_beta   90.00
_cell.angle_gamma   90.00
#
_symmetry.space_group_name_H-M   'P 1'
#
loop_
_entity.id
_entity.type
_entity.pdbx_description
1 polymer ?
#
loop_
_entity_poly.entity_id
_entity_poly.type
_entity_poly.pdbx_seq_one_letter_code
_entity_poly.pdbx_strand_id
1 'polypeptide(L)'
;MKFYCEDQEKVLGELRSTKEGLTSAEAAKRLEANGKNKLATAKGKSLVRRFLEQLADPMIIILLVAALISGVLAVVENESFADVIIILAVVIVNAVLGVYQESKAEKAIEALQEMSAATSKVLRDGKVQIIHSEDLVVGDIILLEAGDAVPADARILENASLKVEEAALTGESVPVTKFIDIINLKDGEKDVPLGDRKNMLYMGSTVVYGRGTAVVTATGMDTEMGKIAGALQQAEDGETPLQRKLNQLSKILTWLVLGICIIVFGVQLIRAGNFSFSDTILPSFMVAVSLAVAAIPEGLAMVVTVVLSMGVTNMSKRNAIIRRLTAVETLGCAQIICSDKTGTLTQNKMTVVDHFGEDEKQIASAMALCCDAEIDTDGNVTGEPTEAALVVWADKLGMKKYNLKKEIPRCGEAPFDSGRKMMSTVHTVNGKCVQYTKGAPDVIIGKCTHYLKDGSPVPMTEEYKRSILNANKTMADKALRVLACATRNWSEQPANFDAEQLESDLCFVGLCGMIDPVRPEVKDAIVECRSAGIRPIMITGDHIDTAVAIAKELGIITDGTYAITGAQLNAMSDDEFDVKLQSISVYARVQPEHKTRIVNAWRKAGYVTAMTGDGVNDAPSIKSADIGVGMGITGTDVTKNVADMVLTDDNFATIVGAVEEGRRIYDNIRKAIQFLLGSNMSEVLSIFTATLMGFTILKPVHLLWINLVTDCFPALALGMEKAEPNIMKRKPRDAKAGIFSDGMGVDIAYQGVLVTVLTIVSYFIGHFMETGNWEITNSAHGMTMAFLTMSMAEVFHSFNMRSQRGSMFTLGSQNKTLWIAGIGSLVATTLVCEIPFLANAFGFASVGISEYLIAIALGLVVIPVVELVKLIQRKVSKNR
;
A
#
# COMPACT_ATOMS: atom_id res chain seq x y z
N MET A 1 20.32 34.03 -13.94
CA MET A 1 21.79 33.84 -13.83
C MET A 1 22.12 32.42 -14.23
N LYS A 2 23.30 32.15 -14.83
CA LYS A 2 23.75 30.80 -15.19
C LYS A 2 24.67 30.26 -14.09
N PHE A 3 24.09 29.67 -13.02
CA PHE A 3 24.82 29.23 -11.84
C PHE A 3 25.96 28.25 -12.12
N TYR A 4 25.91 27.49 -13.22
CA TYR A 4 26.96 26.55 -13.63
C TYR A 4 28.20 27.25 -14.23
N CYS A 5 28.08 28.51 -14.63
CA CYS A 5 29.18 29.32 -15.15
C CYS A 5 29.83 30.24 -14.10
N GLU A 6 29.37 30.17 -12.86
CA GLU A 6 29.79 31.09 -11.81
C GLU A 6 30.53 30.35 -10.66
N ASP A 7 31.43 31.12 -10.02
CA ASP A 7 32.12 30.61 -8.82
C ASP A 7 31.19 30.43 -7.64
N GLN A 8 31.51 29.50 -6.75
CA GLN A 8 30.70 29.13 -5.60
C GLN A 8 30.40 30.32 -4.67
N GLU A 9 31.40 31.17 -4.41
CA GLU A 9 31.21 32.34 -3.52
C GLU A 9 30.25 33.36 -4.15
N LYS A 10 30.32 33.53 -5.46
CA LYS A 10 29.40 34.42 -6.18
C LYS A 10 27.99 33.86 -6.22
N VAL A 11 27.83 32.54 -6.39
CA VAL A 11 26.55 31.85 -6.31
C VAL A 11 25.92 32.01 -4.93
N LEU A 12 26.68 31.78 -3.85
CA LEU A 12 26.20 31.96 -2.48
C LEU A 12 25.80 33.40 -2.22
N GLY A 13 26.60 34.38 -2.67
CA GLY A 13 26.30 35.80 -2.52
C GLY A 13 25.00 36.21 -3.24
N GLU A 14 24.80 35.77 -4.48
CA GLU A 14 23.57 36.04 -5.25
C GLU A 14 22.33 35.43 -4.61
N LEU A 15 22.45 34.19 -4.11
CA LEU A 15 21.38 33.50 -3.40
C LEU A 15 21.20 34.00 -1.96
N ARG A 16 22.02 34.95 -1.52
CA ARG A 16 22.04 35.47 -0.13
C ARG A 16 22.08 34.33 0.88
N SER A 17 22.97 33.36 0.65
CA SER A 17 23.22 32.20 1.50
C SER A 17 24.66 32.18 1.97
N THR A 18 24.99 31.33 2.94
CA THR A 18 26.33 31.16 3.48
C THR A 18 26.72 29.69 3.50
N LYS A 19 27.99 29.34 3.67
CA LYS A 19 28.43 27.96 3.83
C LYS A 19 27.83 27.26 5.05
N GLU A 20 27.36 28.03 6.03
CA GLU A 20 26.68 27.53 7.25
C GLU A 20 25.17 27.42 7.07
N GLY A 21 24.67 27.72 5.86
CA GLY A 21 23.26 27.67 5.49
C GLY A 21 22.48 28.93 5.81
N LEU A 22 21.18 28.90 5.56
CA LEU A 22 20.25 29.96 5.92
C LEU A 22 19.88 29.85 7.40
N THR A 23 19.46 30.98 7.98
CA THR A 23 18.78 30.94 9.27
C THR A 23 17.37 30.39 9.09
N SER A 24 16.84 29.67 10.11
CA SER A 24 15.47 29.15 10.10
C SER A 24 14.42 30.24 9.87
N ALA A 25 14.65 31.46 10.40
CA ALA A 25 13.77 32.62 10.21
C ALA A 25 13.75 33.11 8.74
N GLU A 26 14.91 33.16 8.07
CA GLU A 26 15.00 33.57 6.67
C GLU A 26 14.41 32.48 5.74
N ALA A 27 14.64 31.21 6.05
CA ALA A 27 14.04 30.10 5.32
C ALA A 27 12.50 30.14 5.40
N ALA A 28 11.93 30.36 6.57
CA ALA A 28 10.48 30.49 6.75
C ALA A 28 9.91 31.68 5.93
N LYS A 29 10.59 32.83 5.94
CA LYS A 29 10.19 34.01 5.15
C LYS A 29 10.22 33.74 3.66
N ARG A 30 11.25 33.02 3.16
CA ARG A 30 11.34 32.63 1.76
C ARG A 30 10.26 31.62 1.36
N LEU A 31 9.95 30.69 2.24
CA LEU A 31 8.88 29.70 2.04
C LEU A 31 7.51 30.38 1.92
N GLU A 32 7.23 31.39 2.77
CA GLU A 32 6.00 32.18 2.69
C GLU A 32 5.91 33.01 1.40
N ALA A 33 7.04 33.58 0.95
CA ALA A 33 7.08 34.42 -0.25
C ALA A 33 7.03 33.62 -1.55
N ASN A 34 7.72 32.49 -1.65
CA ASN A 34 7.91 31.73 -2.90
C ASN A 34 7.05 30.45 -2.97
N GLY A 35 6.41 30.06 -1.85
CA GLY A 35 5.62 28.83 -1.78
C GLY A 35 6.47 27.56 -1.60
N LYS A 36 5.79 26.41 -1.54
CA LYS A 36 6.41 25.11 -1.32
C LYS A 36 7.13 24.59 -2.58
N ASN A 37 8.20 23.82 -2.36
CA ASN A 37 8.92 23.10 -3.40
C ASN A 37 8.10 21.89 -3.89
N LYS A 38 7.02 22.17 -4.63
CA LYS A 38 6.13 21.16 -5.23
C LYS A 38 5.97 21.43 -6.72
N LEU A 39 5.95 20.38 -7.51
CA LEU A 39 5.48 20.45 -8.89
C LEU A 39 3.97 20.72 -8.86
N ALA A 40 3.48 21.58 -9.74
CA ALA A 40 2.06 21.85 -9.82
C ALA A 40 1.31 20.56 -10.17
N THR A 41 0.57 20.03 -9.21
CA THR A 41 -0.45 19.02 -9.49
C THR A 41 -1.64 19.70 -10.18
N ALA A 42 -2.34 18.95 -11.03
CA ALA A 42 -3.60 19.45 -11.60
C ALA A 42 -4.49 19.93 -10.45
N LYS A 43 -4.93 21.20 -10.50
CA LYS A 43 -5.83 21.74 -9.47
C LYS A 43 -7.03 20.82 -9.35
N GLY A 44 -7.28 20.32 -8.14
CA GLY A 44 -8.47 19.53 -7.86
C GLY A 44 -9.71 20.22 -8.40
N LYS A 45 -10.66 19.45 -8.94
CA LYS A 45 -11.90 20.00 -9.50
C LYS A 45 -12.64 20.80 -8.42
N SER A 46 -13.09 22.00 -8.74
CA SER A 46 -13.89 22.79 -7.79
C SER A 46 -15.22 22.08 -7.45
N LEU A 47 -15.75 22.28 -6.24
CA LEU A 47 -17.02 21.68 -5.83
C LEU A 47 -18.16 21.96 -6.82
N VAL A 48 -18.21 23.15 -7.40
CA VAL A 48 -19.18 23.50 -8.42
C VAL A 48 -19.01 22.69 -9.70
N ARG A 49 -17.76 22.49 -10.14
CA ARG A 49 -17.49 21.67 -11.33
C ARG A 49 -17.86 20.21 -11.10
N ARG A 50 -17.56 19.65 -9.94
CA ARG A 50 -17.97 18.29 -9.55
C ARG A 50 -19.49 18.16 -9.54
N PHE A 51 -20.19 19.14 -8.96
CA PHE A 51 -21.65 19.17 -8.96
C PHE A 51 -22.22 19.18 -10.38
N LEU A 52 -21.65 19.98 -11.28
CA LEU A 52 -22.07 20.01 -12.69
C LEU A 52 -21.72 18.69 -13.42
N GLU A 53 -20.59 18.07 -13.10
CA GLU A 53 -20.22 16.75 -13.66
C GLU A 53 -21.18 15.66 -13.17
N GLN A 54 -21.64 15.70 -11.92
CA GLN A 54 -22.69 14.81 -11.43
C GLN A 54 -23.99 15.03 -12.20
N LEU A 55 -24.39 16.28 -12.45
CA LEU A 55 -25.59 16.58 -13.24
C LEU A 55 -25.46 16.20 -14.72
N ALA A 56 -24.23 16.06 -15.24
CA ALA A 56 -23.97 15.61 -16.60
C ALA A 56 -23.98 14.08 -16.74
N ASP A 57 -24.25 13.34 -15.65
CA ASP A 57 -24.44 11.90 -15.72
C ASP A 57 -25.61 11.56 -16.66
N PRO A 58 -25.46 10.59 -17.59
CA PRO A 58 -26.53 10.24 -18.55
C PRO A 58 -27.86 9.91 -17.91
N MET A 59 -27.87 9.36 -16.70
CA MET A 59 -29.08 9.02 -15.95
C MET A 59 -29.79 10.26 -15.42
N ILE A 60 -29.03 11.17 -14.83
CA ILE A 60 -29.55 12.43 -14.33
C ILE A 60 -30.11 13.26 -15.49
N ILE A 61 -29.47 13.20 -16.66
CA ILE A 61 -29.98 13.84 -17.88
C ILE A 61 -31.35 13.25 -18.29
N ILE A 62 -31.50 11.92 -18.26
CA ILE A 62 -32.81 11.27 -18.54
C ILE A 62 -33.87 11.74 -17.54
N LEU A 63 -33.54 11.82 -16.26
CA LEU A 63 -34.47 12.33 -15.23
C LEU A 63 -34.79 13.80 -15.41
N LEU A 64 -33.84 14.64 -15.79
CA LEU A 64 -34.07 16.05 -16.08
C LEU A 64 -34.98 16.21 -17.32
N VAL A 65 -34.81 15.37 -18.34
CA VAL A 65 -35.68 15.32 -19.51
C VAL A 65 -37.11 14.88 -19.09
N ALA A 66 -37.22 13.87 -18.24
CA ALA A 66 -38.50 13.43 -17.70
C ALA A 66 -39.18 14.54 -16.89
N ALA A 67 -38.46 15.23 -16.02
CA ALA A 67 -38.96 16.37 -15.26
C ALA A 67 -39.42 17.51 -16.17
N LEU A 68 -38.66 17.79 -17.24
CA LEU A 68 -39.04 18.81 -18.24
C LEU A 68 -40.34 18.42 -18.94
N ILE A 69 -40.49 17.17 -19.37
CA ILE A 69 -41.70 16.68 -20.03
C ILE A 69 -42.88 16.73 -19.07
N SER A 70 -42.75 16.23 -17.83
CA SER A 70 -43.77 16.31 -16.79
C SER A 70 -44.14 17.77 -16.48
N GLY A 71 -43.20 18.69 -16.48
CA GLY A 71 -43.43 20.11 -16.25
C GLY A 71 -44.23 20.76 -17.38
N VAL A 72 -43.95 20.43 -18.63
CA VAL A 72 -44.72 20.91 -19.80
C VAL A 72 -46.16 20.43 -19.72
N LEU A 73 -46.36 19.19 -19.32
CA LEU A 73 -47.73 18.63 -19.19
C LEU A 73 -48.50 19.21 -18.01
N ALA A 74 -47.87 19.38 -16.86
CA ALA A 74 -48.48 20.05 -15.72
C ALA A 74 -49.02 21.44 -16.11
N VAL A 75 -48.35 22.16 -17.03
CA VAL A 75 -48.82 23.42 -17.59
C VAL A 75 -49.98 23.22 -18.57
N VAL A 76 -49.90 22.21 -19.46
CA VAL A 76 -50.89 21.98 -20.51
C VAL A 76 -52.18 21.41 -19.94
N GLU A 77 -52.09 20.48 -18.99
CA GLU A 77 -53.23 19.77 -18.40
C GLU A 77 -53.72 20.40 -17.09
N ASN A 78 -53.06 21.48 -16.64
CA ASN A 78 -53.36 22.19 -15.37
C ASN A 78 -53.26 21.27 -14.14
N GLU A 79 -52.26 20.33 -14.18
CA GLU A 79 -51.93 19.38 -13.12
C GLU A 79 -50.92 19.93 -12.12
N SER A 80 -50.68 19.19 -11.05
CA SER A 80 -49.74 19.56 -10.00
C SER A 80 -48.28 19.41 -10.45
N PHE A 81 -47.41 20.37 -10.11
CA PHE A 81 -45.96 20.28 -10.29
C PHE A 81 -45.26 19.36 -9.27
N ALA A 82 -45.99 18.58 -8.50
CA ALA A 82 -45.43 17.76 -7.44
C ALA A 82 -44.36 16.79 -7.95
N ASP A 83 -44.61 16.08 -9.05
CA ASP A 83 -43.65 15.11 -9.63
C ASP A 83 -42.38 15.80 -10.11
N VAL A 84 -42.51 16.98 -10.73
CA VAL A 84 -41.33 17.75 -11.18
C VAL A 84 -40.47 18.19 -10.00
N ILE A 85 -41.09 18.72 -8.95
CA ILE A 85 -40.40 19.19 -7.74
C ILE A 85 -39.69 18.02 -7.07
N ILE A 86 -40.31 16.86 -6.98
CA ILE A 86 -39.73 15.68 -6.34
C ILE A 86 -38.56 15.16 -7.14
N ILE A 87 -38.68 14.99 -8.45
CA ILE A 87 -37.58 14.54 -9.31
C ILE A 87 -36.39 15.50 -9.18
N LEU A 88 -36.63 16.81 -9.25
CA LEU A 88 -35.56 17.81 -9.10
C LEU A 88 -34.93 17.77 -7.69
N ALA A 89 -35.72 17.62 -6.64
CA ALA A 89 -35.22 17.52 -5.27
C ALA A 89 -34.33 16.30 -5.10
N VAL A 90 -34.74 15.14 -5.60
CA VAL A 90 -33.97 13.90 -5.54
C VAL A 90 -32.68 14.02 -6.36
N VAL A 91 -32.73 14.59 -7.58
CA VAL A 91 -31.54 14.85 -8.40
C VAL A 91 -30.55 15.74 -7.67
N ILE A 92 -31.01 16.81 -7.03
CA ILE A 92 -30.15 17.72 -6.26
C ILE A 92 -29.50 16.99 -5.06
N VAL A 93 -30.32 16.23 -4.30
CA VAL A 93 -29.84 15.48 -3.13
C VAL A 93 -28.79 14.45 -3.56
N ASN A 94 -29.02 13.70 -4.64
CA ASN A 94 -28.10 12.73 -5.17
C ASN A 94 -26.79 13.39 -5.62
N ALA A 95 -26.87 14.49 -6.38
CA ALA A 95 -25.67 15.24 -6.82
C ALA A 95 -24.87 15.80 -5.64
N VAL A 96 -25.52 16.35 -4.61
CA VAL A 96 -24.86 16.85 -3.39
C VAL A 96 -24.18 15.71 -2.64
N LEU A 97 -24.86 14.57 -2.48
CA LEU A 97 -24.34 13.41 -1.80
C LEU A 97 -23.12 12.82 -2.55
N GLY A 98 -23.20 12.74 -3.88
CA GLY A 98 -22.09 12.31 -4.74
C GLY A 98 -20.87 13.20 -4.57
N VAL A 99 -21.01 14.52 -4.63
CA VAL A 99 -19.92 15.49 -4.42
C VAL A 99 -19.32 15.37 -3.02
N TYR A 100 -20.16 15.22 -1.98
CA TYR A 100 -19.68 15.06 -0.60
C TYR A 100 -18.83 13.80 -0.43
N GLN A 101 -19.25 12.68 -0.98
CA GLN A 101 -18.56 11.40 -0.87
C GLN A 101 -17.27 11.39 -1.69
N GLU A 102 -17.28 11.93 -2.93
CA GLU A 102 -16.09 12.09 -3.75
C GLU A 102 -15.05 12.97 -3.07
N SER A 103 -15.47 14.12 -2.51
CA SER A 103 -14.58 15.02 -1.77
C SER A 103 -13.97 14.37 -0.52
N LYS A 104 -14.73 13.52 0.18
CA LYS A 104 -14.25 12.80 1.35
C LYS A 104 -13.22 11.73 0.99
N ALA A 105 -13.44 11.01 -0.12
CA ALA A 105 -12.52 10.01 -0.63
C ALA A 105 -11.19 10.65 -1.06
N GLU A 106 -11.24 11.77 -1.80
CA GLU A 106 -10.05 12.50 -2.25
C GLU A 106 -9.22 13.03 -1.07
N LYS A 107 -9.85 13.67 -0.09
CA LYS A 107 -9.15 14.14 1.12
C LYS A 107 -8.45 13.01 1.89
N ALA A 108 -9.04 11.81 1.91
CA ALA A 108 -8.41 10.66 2.54
C ALA A 108 -7.15 10.22 1.78
N ILE A 109 -7.18 10.29 0.44
CA ILE A 109 -6.03 9.98 -0.42
C ILE A 109 -4.93 11.04 -0.27
N GLU A 110 -5.28 12.34 -0.26
CA GLU A 110 -4.33 13.44 -0.04
C GLU A 110 -3.60 13.31 1.31
N ALA A 111 -4.34 13.02 2.39
CA ALA A 111 -3.75 12.83 3.72
C ALA A 111 -2.75 11.65 3.76
N LEU A 112 -2.97 10.60 2.96
CA LEU A 112 -2.05 9.48 2.84
C LEU A 112 -0.78 9.85 2.05
N GLN A 113 -0.91 10.66 1.01
CA GLN A 113 0.23 11.17 0.25
C GLN A 113 1.11 12.07 1.11
N GLU A 114 0.54 12.90 1.98
CA GLU A 114 1.28 13.71 2.95
C GLU A 114 2.08 12.87 3.95
N MET A 115 1.56 11.73 4.40
CA MET A 115 2.29 10.81 5.29
C MET A 115 3.51 10.15 4.63
N SER A 116 3.56 10.10 3.31
CA SER A 116 4.66 9.56 2.51
C SER A 116 5.58 10.64 1.93
N ALA A 117 5.50 11.88 2.40
CA ALA A 117 6.27 13.00 1.89
C ALA A 117 7.78 12.77 2.07
N ALA A 118 8.55 13.02 1.00
CA ALA A 118 10.00 12.92 1.02
C ALA A 118 10.61 13.93 2.00
N THR A 119 11.71 13.55 2.64
CA THR A 119 12.49 14.42 3.54
C THR A 119 13.86 14.72 2.95
N SER A 120 14.44 15.83 3.35
CA SER A 120 15.77 16.27 2.90
C SER A 120 16.62 16.70 4.09
N LYS A 121 17.92 16.37 4.03
CA LYS A 121 18.91 16.83 4.99
C LYS A 121 19.39 18.23 4.56
N VAL A 122 19.20 19.23 5.41
CA VAL A 122 19.60 20.61 5.13
C VAL A 122 20.49 21.15 6.24
N LEU A 123 21.37 22.05 5.88
CA LEU A 123 22.18 22.82 6.83
C LEU A 123 21.49 24.18 7.04
N ARG A 124 20.94 24.40 8.24
CA ARG A 124 20.34 25.67 8.68
C ARG A 124 20.87 26.01 10.07
N ASP A 125 21.10 27.27 10.33
CA ASP A 125 21.67 27.77 11.60
C ASP A 125 22.97 27.06 11.99
N GLY A 126 23.79 26.66 11.02
CA GLY A 126 25.02 25.88 11.22
C GLY A 126 24.82 24.44 11.71
N LYS A 127 23.58 23.93 11.67
CA LYS A 127 23.24 22.56 12.10
C LYS A 127 22.52 21.79 11.00
N VAL A 128 22.81 20.51 10.90
CA VAL A 128 22.09 19.60 10.00
C VAL A 128 20.70 19.33 10.58
N GLN A 129 19.67 19.55 9.79
CA GLN A 129 18.26 19.32 10.11
C GLN A 129 17.63 18.47 9.03
N ILE A 130 16.65 17.65 9.40
CA ILE A 130 15.82 16.90 8.45
C ILE A 130 14.48 17.65 8.36
N ILE A 131 14.14 18.07 7.14
CA ILE A 131 12.89 18.77 6.84
C ILE A 131 12.12 18.03 5.75
N HIS A 132 10.83 18.34 5.58
CA HIS A 132 10.11 17.88 4.40
C HIS A 132 10.70 18.53 3.14
N SER A 133 10.92 17.75 2.09
CA SER A 133 11.52 18.25 0.85
C SER A 133 10.69 19.38 0.21
N GLU A 134 9.39 19.42 0.50
CA GLU A 134 8.50 20.51 0.07
C GLU A 134 8.74 21.86 0.77
N ASP A 135 9.41 21.86 1.93
CA ASP A 135 9.73 23.08 2.70
C ASP A 135 11.14 23.62 2.36
N LEU A 136 11.79 23.06 1.33
CA LEU A 136 13.03 23.60 0.79
C LEU A 136 12.80 24.93 0.08
N VAL A 137 13.77 25.84 0.28
CA VAL A 137 13.75 27.16 -0.35
C VAL A 137 15.05 27.42 -1.11
N VAL A 138 15.00 28.32 -2.08
CA VAL A 138 16.19 28.77 -2.82
C VAL A 138 17.19 29.37 -1.83
N GLY A 139 18.45 28.89 -1.89
CA GLY A 139 19.52 29.27 -0.97
C GLY A 139 19.74 28.28 0.20
N ASP A 140 18.87 27.29 0.40
CA ASP A 140 19.17 26.20 1.35
C ASP A 140 20.40 25.42 0.93
N ILE A 141 21.15 24.92 1.89
CA ILE A 141 22.26 23.99 1.63
C ILE A 141 21.77 22.57 1.92
N ILE A 142 21.76 21.74 0.91
CA ILE A 142 21.37 20.33 1.01
C ILE A 142 22.59 19.42 1.08
N LEU A 143 22.47 18.37 1.93
CA LEU A 143 23.48 17.32 2.04
C LEU A 143 22.91 16.08 1.35
N LEU A 144 23.68 15.51 0.44
CA LEU A 144 23.29 14.36 -0.37
C LEU A 144 24.31 13.23 -0.27
N GLU A 145 23.82 12.01 -0.18
CA GLU A 145 24.62 10.79 -0.18
C GLU A 145 23.98 9.71 -1.08
N ALA A 146 24.73 8.66 -1.37
CA ALA A 146 24.24 7.59 -2.22
C ALA A 146 22.91 7.03 -1.73
N GLY A 147 21.90 7.02 -2.58
CA GLY A 147 20.53 6.60 -2.28
C GLY A 147 19.53 7.76 -2.11
N ASP A 148 20.01 9.00 -1.99
CA ASP A 148 19.13 10.16 -1.87
C ASP A 148 18.60 10.59 -3.25
N ALA A 149 17.33 10.98 -3.30
CA ALA A 149 16.78 11.70 -4.44
C ALA A 149 17.16 13.18 -4.33
N VAL A 150 17.50 13.81 -5.46
CA VAL A 150 17.78 15.25 -5.52
C VAL A 150 16.43 16.00 -5.44
N PRO A 151 16.20 16.77 -4.36
CA PRO A 151 14.88 17.32 -4.07
C PRO A 151 14.56 18.61 -4.82
N ALA A 152 15.58 19.31 -5.35
CA ALA A 152 15.47 20.59 -6.03
C ALA A 152 16.68 20.79 -6.95
N ASP A 153 16.64 21.75 -7.85
CA ASP A 153 17.82 22.09 -8.63
C ASP A 153 18.85 22.79 -7.74
N ALA A 154 20.11 22.36 -7.82
CA ALA A 154 21.15 22.85 -6.94
C ALA A 154 22.53 22.95 -7.61
N ARG A 155 23.37 23.87 -7.12
CA ARG A 155 24.78 24.02 -7.48
C ARG A 155 25.67 23.31 -6.46
N ILE A 156 26.53 22.42 -6.92
CA ILE A 156 27.44 21.66 -6.06
C ILE A 156 28.49 22.58 -5.45
N LEU A 157 28.63 22.51 -4.11
CA LEU A 157 29.63 23.23 -3.33
C LEU A 157 30.79 22.31 -2.95
N GLU A 158 30.48 21.08 -2.51
CA GLU A 158 31.48 20.06 -2.17
C GLU A 158 31.12 18.72 -2.82
N ASN A 159 32.15 17.99 -3.22
CA ASN A 159 32.00 16.73 -3.93
C ASN A 159 33.02 15.70 -3.44
N ALA A 160 32.51 14.58 -2.94
CA ALA A 160 33.30 13.38 -2.63
C ALA A 160 32.87 12.21 -3.52
N SER A 161 33.40 12.20 -4.76
CA SER A 161 33.14 11.17 -5.78
C SER A 161 31.66 11.00 -6.15
N LEU A 162 30.88 12.10 -6.14
CA LEU A 162 29.45 12.10 -6.41
C LEU A 162 29.14 11.66 -7.85
N LYS A 163 28.29 10.63 -7.99
CA LYS A 163 27.70 10.22 -9.26
C LYS A 163 26.19 10.25 -9.17
N VAL A 164 25.55 10.81 -10.19
CA VAL A 164 24.11 11.04 -10.22
C VAL A 164 23.51 10.46 -11.49
N GLU A 165 22.42 9.73 -11.35
CA GLU A 165 21.62 9.24 -12.46
C GLU A 165 20.59 10.34 -12.83
N GLU A 166 20.65 10.81 -14.05
CA GLU A 166 19.83 11.91 -14.58
C GLU A 166 18.91 11.46 -15.72
N ALA A 167 18.63 10.17 -15.81
CA ALA A 167 17.84 9.55 -16.88
C ALA A 167 16.47 10.22 -17.11
N ALA A 168 15.83 10.70 -16.06
CA ALA A 168 14.53 11.37 -16.13
C ALA A 168 14.57 12.70 -16.92
N LEU A 169 15.75 13.34 -17.00
CA LEU A 169 15.94 14.64 -17.66
C LEU A 169 16.72 14.54 -18.97
N THR A 170 17.73 13.65 -18.99
CA THR A 170 18.64 13.53 -20.16
C THR A 170 18.32 12.35 -21.06
N GLY A 171 17.54 11.38 -20.56
CA GLY A 171 17.26 10.10 -21.23
C GLY A 171 18.42 9.09 -21.17
N GLU A 172 19.56 9.45 -20.56
CA GLU A 172 20.73 8.59 -20.44
C GLU A 172 20.75 7.88 -19.07
N SER A 173 20.77 6.55 -19.06
CA SER A 173 20.76 5.74 -17.83
C SER A 173 22.16 5.56 -17.21
N VAL A 174 23.22 6.07 -17.82
CA VAL A 174 24.58 5.97 -17.26
C VAL A 174 24.80 7.07 -16.23
N PRO A 175 25.19 6.74 -14.98
CA PRO A 175 25.46 7.75 -13.96
C PRO A 175 26.54 8.76 -14.36
N VAL A 176 26.23 10.04 -14.21
CA VAL A 176 27.11 11.16 -14.53
C VAL A 176 27.98 11.48 -13.33
N THR A 177 29.31 11.46 -13.52
CA THR A 177 30.26 11.95 -12.51
C THR A 177 30.18 13.46 -12.39
N LYS A 178 29.96 13.95 -11.17
CA LYS A 178 29.86 15.39 -10.88
C LYS A 178 31.17 15.99 -10.42
N PHE A 179 31.32 17.29 -10.63
CA PHE A 179 32.48 18.08 -10.18
C PHE A 179 32.06 19.48 -9.71
N ILE A 180 32.98 20.24 -9.14
CA ILE A 180 32.72 21.57 -8.57
C ILE A 180 33.16 22.72 -9.48
N ASP A 181 33.98 22.44 -10.48
CA ASP A 181 34.63 23.45 -11.34
C ASP A 181 33.61 24.27 -12.15
N ILE A 182 34.00 25.47 -12.53
CA ILE A 182 33.18 26.38 -13.36
C ILE A 182 33.17 25.83 -14.79
N ILE A 183 31.97 25.82 -15.39
CA ILE A 183 31.80 25.43 -16.79
C ILE A 183 31.83 26.70 -17.68
N ASN A 184 32.84 26.80 -18.52
CA ASN A 184 32.99 27.91 -19.45
C ASN A 184 32.18 27.65 -20.73
N LEU A 185 31.46 28.66 -21.19
CA LEU A 185 30.80 28.63 -22.48
C LEU A 185 31.86 28.65 -23.61
N LYS A 186 31.72 27.78 -24.60
CA LYS A 186 32.56 27.80 -25.79
C LYS A 186 32.18 29.00 -26.68
N ASP A 187 33.16 29.49 -27.45
CA ASP A 187 32.95 30.63 -28.37
C ASP A 187 31.78 30.36 -29.34
N GLY A 188 30.73 31.19 -29.23
CA GLY A 188 29.54 31.09 -30.07
C GLY A 188 28.37 30.30 -29.44
N GLU A 189 28.53 29.62 -28.29
CA GLU A 189 27.46 28.93 -27.62
C GLU A 189 26.67 29.90 -26.71
N LYS A 190 25.33 29.88 -26.82
CA LYS A 190 24.47 30.68 -25.98
C LYS A 190 24.18 30.01 -24.62
N ASP A 191 24.30 28.68 -24.57
CA ASP A 191 23.98 27.87 -23.38
C ASP A 191 24.71 26.54 -23.44
N VAL A 192 24.86 25.86 -22.24
CA VAL A 192 25.40 24.51 -22.13
C VAL A 192 24.22 23.52 -22.05
N PRO A 193 24.23 22.42 -22.81
CA PRO A 193 23.21 21.39 -22.71
C PRO A 193 23.08 20.83 -21.27
N LEU A 194 21.88 20.44 -20.88
CA LEU A 194 21.58 20.06 -19.50
C LEU A 194 22.50 18.94 -19.00
N GLY A 195 22.70 17.88 -19.79
CA GLY A 195 23.57 16.73 -19.44
C GLY A 195 25.04 17.08 -19.30
N ASP A 196 25.51 18.23 -19.87
CA ASP A 196 26.89 18.68 -19.77
C ASP A 196 27.14 19.61 -18.56
N ARG A 197 26.08 20.05 -17.86
CA ARG A 197 26.20 20.88 -16.65
C ARG A 197 26.54 20.02 -15.41
N LYS A 198 27.74 19.41 -15.45
CA LYS A 198 28.18 18.41 -14.46
C LYS A 198 28.42 18.97 -13.04
N ASN A 199 28.38 20.28 -12.85
CA ASN A 199 28.48 20.94 -11.55
C ASN A 199 27.11 21.33 -10.97
N MET A 200 26.03 20.93 -11.63
CA MET A 200 24.66 21.11 -11.18
C MET A 200 24.02 19.76 -10.82
N LEU A 201 23.00 19.84 -9.99
CA LEU A 201 22.09 18.75 -9.63
C LEU A 201 20.68 19.18 -9.99
N TYR A 202 19.85 18.23 -10.39
CA TYR A 202 18.51 18.50 -10.87
C TYR A 202 17.46 17.71 -10.12
N MET A 203 16.33 18.34 -9.82
CA MET A 203 15.18 17.71 -9.19
C MET A 203 14.76 16.44 -9.93
N GLY A 204 14.51 15.36 -9.16
CA GLY A 204 14.08 14.08 -9.72
C GLY A 204 15.22 13.16 -10.19
N SER A 205 16.48 13.61 -10.09
CA SER A 205 17.67 12.77 -10.27
C SER A 205 17.99 12.00 -8.99
N THR A 206 18.85 10.98 -9.11
CA THR A 206 19.22 10.11 -7.99
C THR A 206 20.71 10.05 -7.78
N VAL A 207 21.16 10.20 -6.54
CA VAL A 207 22.56 9.99 -6.16
C VAL A 207 22.83 8.49 -6.06
N VAL A 208 23.68 7.95 -6.94
CA VAL A 208 23.99 6.50 -6.98
C VAL A 208 25.32 6.17 -6.32
N TYR A 209 26.22 7.15 -6.16
CA TYR A 209 27.53 6.94 -5.53
C TYR A 209 28.08 8.23 -4.94
N GLY A 210 28.84 8.11 -3.83
CA GLY A 210 29.52 9.24 -3.19
C GLY A 210 28.60 10.10 -2.35
N ARG A 211 29.09 11.29 -2.01
CA ARG A 211 28.34 12.30 -1.23
C ARG A 211 28.73 13.71 -1.70
N GLY A 212 27.86 14.67 -1.45
CA GLY A 212 28.14 16.06 -1.78
C GLY A 212 27.25 17.03 -1.04
N THR A 213 27.69 18.28 -1.01
CA THR A 213 26.92 19.42 -0.48
C THR A 213 26.58 20.35 -1.64
N ALA A 214 25.35 20.84 -1.71
CA ALA A 214 24.91 21.72 -2.78
C ALA A 214 23.97 22.83 -2.26
N VAL A 215 23.99 23.99 -2.92
CA VAL A 215 23.06 25.10 -2.64
C VAL A 215 21.89 25.05 -3.62
N VAL A 216 20.66 25.11 -3.10
CA VAL A 216 19.42 25.10 -3.89
C VAL A 216 19.33 26.38 -4.73
N THR A 217 19.19 26.22 -6.05
CA THR A 217 19.12 27.32 -7.02
C THR A 217 17.73 27.55 -7.58
N ALA A 218 16.88 26.51 -7.64
CA ALA A 218 15.48 26.60 -8.04
C ALA A 218 14.63 25.54 -7.35
N THR A 219 13.36 25.86 -7.09
CA THR A 219 12.40 24.97 -6.41
C THR A 219 11.10 24.86 -7.21
N GLY A 220 10.36 23.76 -7.03
CA GLY A 220 9.03 23.54 -7.60
C GLY A 220 8.98 23.69 -9.12
N MET A 221 8.09 24.51 -9.61
CA MET A 221 7.88 24.75 -11.06
C MET A 221 9.03 25.49 -11.76
N ASP A 222 9.93 26.13 -11.01
CA ASP A 222 11.08 26.84 -11.57
C ASP A 222 12.28 25.90 -11.84
N THR A 223 12.23 24.65 -11.37
CA THR A 223 13.22 23.61 -11.66
C THR A 223 13.14 23.15 -13.12
N GLU A 224 14.20 22.51 -13.63
CA GLU A 224 14.18 21.94 -14.99
C GLU A 224 13.07 20.88 -15.13
N MET A 225 12.87 20.04 -14.10
CA MET A 225 11.75 19.10 -14.04
C MET A 225 10.40 19.82 -14.02
N GLY A 226 10.28 20.93 -13.29
CA GLY A 226 9.07 21.75 -13.22
C GLY A 226 8.66 22.33 -14.59
N LYS A 227 9.63 22.78 -15.39
CA LYS A 227 9.39 23.26 -16.74
C LYS A 227 8.87 22.15 -17.67
N ILE A 228 9.38 20.91 -17.52
CA ILE A 228 8.90 19.74 -18.27
C ILE A 228 7.49 19.34 -17.80
N ALA A 229 7.26 19.30 -16.48
CA ALA A 229 5.97 18.96 -15.90
C ALA A 229 4.87 19.94 -16.34
N GLY A 230 5.18 21.24 -16.45
CA GLY A 230 4.27 22.26 -16.98
C GLY A 230 3.79 21.98 -18.40
N ALA A 231 4.63 21.34 -19.24
CA ALA A 231 4.27 20.94 -20.59
C ALA A 231 3.45 19.62 -20.66
N LEU A 232 3.51 18.79 -19.61
CA LEU A 232 2.89 17.46 -19.54
C LEU A 232 1.59 17.43 -18.69
N GLN A 233 1.08 18.55 -18.22
CA GLN A 233 -0.08 18.67 -17.30
C GLN A 233 -1.41 18.03 -17.77
N GLN A 234 -1.44 17.23 -18.83
CA GLN A 234 -2.63 16.60 -19.39
C GLN A 234 -2.69 15.07 -19.20
N ALA A 235 -1.73 14.45 -18.49
CA ALA A 235 -1.81 13.02 -18.22
C ALA A 235 -2.65 12.79 -16.94
N GLU A 236 -3.90 12.36 -17.13
CA GLU A 236 -4.78 11.90 -16.02
C GLU A 236 -4.18 10.65 -15.34
N ASP A 237 -4.33 10.55 -14.02
CA ASP A 237 -4.02 9.33 -13.26
C ASP A 237 -4.85 8.16 -13.82
N GLY A 238 -4.18 7.07 -14.18
CA GLY A 238 -4.83 5.94 -14.83
C GLY A 238 -5.84 5.23 -13.91
N GLU A 239 -7.02 4.90 -14.44
CA GLU A 239 -8.03 4.09 -13.75
C GLU A 239 -7.47 2.74 -13.30
N THR A 240 -7.89 2.27 -12.12
CA THR A 240 -7.55 0.93 -11.63
C THR A 240 -8.17 -0.15 -12.54
N PRO A 241 -7.59 -1.38 -12.60
CA PRO A 241 -8.18 -2.49 -13.37
C PRO A 241 -9.64 -2.75 -13.00
N LEU A 242 -9.98 -2.64 -11.71
CA LEU A 242 -11.35 -2.79 -11.23
C LEU A 242 -12.26 -1.68 -11.74
N GLN A 243 -11.82 -0.42 -11.69
CA GLN A 243 -12.59 0.71 -12.22
C GLN A 243 -12.84 0.55 -13.72
N ARG A 244 -11.84 0.12 -14.51
CA ARG A 244 -12.02 -0.17 -15.95
C ARG A 244 -13.05 -1.27 -16.19
N LYS A 245 -13.00 -2.37 -15.41
CA LYS A 245 -13.99 -3.45 -15.50
C LYS A 245 -15.39 -2.97 -15.12
N LEU A 246 -15.51 -2.12 -14.10
CA LEU A 246 -16.80 -1.52 -13.70
C LEU A 246 -17.33 -0.57 -14.76
N ASN A 247 -16.50 0.28 -15.35
CA ASN A 247 -16.89 1.16 -16.45
C ASN A 247 -17.35 0.39 -17.69
N GLN A 248 -16.70 -0.74 -17.99
CA GLN A 248 -17.16 -1.66 -19.06
C GLN A 248 -18.52 -2.27 -18.72
N LEU A 249 -18.69 -2.74 -17.48
CA LEU A 249 -19.96 -3.28 -16.99
C LEU A 249 -21.09 -2.25 -17.08
N SER A 250 -20.85 -1.04 -16.60
CA SER A 250 -21.81 0.07 -16.68
C SER A 250 -22.26 0.32 -18.11
N LYS A 251 -21.32 0.36 -19.07
CA LYS A 251 -21.65 0.50 -20.50
C LYS A 251 -22.52 -0.65 -21.03
N ILE A 252 -22.21 -1.88 -20.68
CA ILE A 252 -22.97 -3.06 -21.09
C ILE A 252 -24.39 -2.99 -20.51
N LEU A 253 -24.53 -2.66 -19.23
CA LEU A 253 -25.81 -2.49 -18.56
C LEU A 253 -26.63 -1.37 -19.22
N THR A 254 -26.02 -0.22 -19.49
CA THR A 254 -26.69 0.90 -20.16
C THR A 254 -27.29 0.50 -21.52
N TRP A 255 -26.55 -0.21 -22.37
CA TRP A 255 -27.08 -0.69 -23.64
C TRP A 255 -28.17 -1.75 -23.50
N LEU A 256 -28.02 -2.68 -22.55
CA LEU A 256 -29.03 -3.68 -22.25
C LEU A 256 -30.36 -3.01 -21.81
N VAL A 257 -30.25 -2.07 -20.90
CA VAL A 257 -31.40 -1.30 -20.37
C VAL A 257 -32.08 -0.50 -21.45
N LEU A 258 -31.34 0.21 -22.27
CA LEU A 258 -31.88 0.96 -23.41
C LEU A 258 -32.68 0.03 -24.35
N GLY A 259 -32.16 -1.15 -24.62
CA GLY A 259 -32.85 -2.17 -25.40
C GLY A 259 -34.18 -2.62 -24.75
N ILE A 260 -34.17 -2.89 -23.45
CA ILE A 260 -35.35 -3.28 -22.68
C ILE A 260 -36.36 -2.13 -22.65
N CYS A 261 -35.95 -0.88 -22.44
CA CYS A 261 -36.80 0.30 -22.46
C CYS A 261 -37.52 0.47 -23.81
N ILE A 262 -36.82 0.31 -24.93
CA ILE A 262 -37.40 0.37 -26.28
C ILE A 262 -38.44 -0.73 -26.48
N ILE A 263 -38.14 -1.97 -26.03
CA ILE A 263 -39.06 -3.10 -26.13
C ILE A 263 -40.33 -2.82 -25.32
N VAL A 264 -40.18 -2.40 -24.04
CA VAL A 264 -41.33 -2.11 -23.14
C VAL A 264 -42.16 -0.96 -23.69
N PHE A 265 -41.52 0.13 -24.12
CA PHE A 265 -42.21 1.23 -24.76
C PHE A 265 -43.00 0.79 -26.00
N GLY A 266 -42.37 -0.02 -26.88
CA GLY A 266 -43.02 -0.57 -28.09
C GLY A 266 -44.21 -1.48 -27.75
N VAL A 267 -44.06 -2.38 -26.78
CA VAL A 267 -45.14 -3.28 -26.32
C VAL A 267 -46.34 -2.49 -25.77
N GLN A 268 -46.08 -1.46 -24.98
CA GLN A 268 -47.16 -0.62 -24.45
C GLN A 268 -47.90 0.17 -25.54
N LEU A 269 -47.19 0.74 -26.51
CA LEU A 269 -47.80 1.41 -27.67
C LEU A 269 -48.68 0.45 -28.51
N ILE A 270 -48.17 -0.78 -28.76
CA ILE A 270 -48.96 -1.78 -29.51
C ILE A 270 -50.18 -2.20 -28.73
N ARG A 271 -50.09 -2.38 -27.41
CA ARG A 271 -51.19 -2.80 -26.56
C ARG A 271 -52.30 -1.75 -26.45
N ALA A 272 -51.92 -0.48 -26.38
CA ALA A 272 -52.88 0.62 -26.26
C ALA A 272 -53.71 0.82 -27.53
N GLY A 273 -53.18 0.44 -28.70
CA GLY A 273 -53.90 0.55 -29.98
C GLY A 273 -54.29 2.01 -30.37
N ASN A 274 -53.89 2.97 -29.56
CA ASN A 274 -54.17 4.39 -29.72
C ASN A 274 -52.85 5.17 -29.55
N PHE A 275 -52.55 6.12 -30.41
CA PHE A 275 -51.35 6.94 -30.37
C PHE A 275 -51.61 8.36 -29.81
N SER A 276 -52.55 8.47 -28.85
CA SER A 276 -52.76 9.74 -28.12
C SER A 276 -51.47 10.09 -27.35
N PHE A 277 -51.06 11.35 -27.42
CA PHE A 277 -49.84 11.79 -26.75
C PHE A 277 -49.98 11.74 -25.23
N SER A 278 -51.10 12.27 -24.70
CA SER A 278 -51.39 12.32 -23.26
C SER A 278 -51.74 10.96 -22.65
N ASP A 279 -52.55 10.16 -23.34
CA ASP A 279 -53.14 8.96 -22.75
C ASP A 279 -52.29 7.70 -22.96
N THR A 280 -51.38 7.72 -23.96
CA THR A 280 -50.61 6.52 -24.33
C THR A 280 -49.10 6.75 -24.41
N ILE A 281 -48.68 7.74 -25.23
CA ILE A 281 -47.22 7.91 -25.47
C ILE A 281 -46.53 8.30 -24.19
N LEU A 282 -47.06 9.24 -23.44
CA LEU A 282 -46.41 9.77 -22.25
C LEU A 282 -46.41 8.79 -21.07
N PRO A 283 -47.53 8.13 -20.69
CA PRO A 283 -47.47 7.11 -19.66
C PRO A 283 -46.49 5.98 -20.02
N SER A 284 -46.45 5.56 -21.31
CA SER A 284 -45.52 4.56 -21.79
C SER A 284 -44.05 5.01 -21.70
N PHE A 285 -43.80 6.28 -21.99
CA PHE A 285 -42.47 6.88 -21.84
C PHE A 285 -42.05 6.96 -20.36
N MET A 286 -42.95 7.35 -19.45
CA MET A 286 -42.69 7.39 -18.01
C MET A 286 -42.38 6.01 -17.44
N VAL A 287 -42.99 4.93 -17.91
CA VAL A 287 -42.65 3.55 -17.55
C VAL A 287 -41.26 3.17 -18.07
N ALA A 288 -40.93 3.55 -19.32
CA ALA A 288 -39.58 3.30 -19.86
C ALA A 288 -38.50 4.07 -19.08
N VAL A 289 -38.78 5.30 -18.64
CA VAL A 289 -37.92 6.08 -17.77
C VAL A 289 -37.78 5.40 -16.41
N SER A 290 -38.89 4.92 -15.80
CA SER A 290 -38.82 4.16 -14.53
C SER A 290 -37.91 2.97 -14.65
N LEU A 291 -38.05 2.22 -15.74
CA LEU A 291 -37.23 1.05 -16.00
C LEU A 291 -35.76 1.42 -16.21
N ALA A 292 -35.47 2.53 -16.89
CA ALA A 292 -34.10 3.03 -17.06
C ALA A 292 -33.49 3.41 -15.71
N VAL A 293 -34.21 4.09 -14.83
CA VAL A 293 -33.77 4.45 -13.47
C VAL A 293 -33.50 3.21 -12.63
N ALA A 294 -34.41 2.24 -12.63
CA ALA A 294 -34.27 0.98 -11.88
C ALA A 294 -33.02 0.17 -12.25
N ALA A 295 -32.60 0.26 -13.50
CA ALA A 295 -31.64 -0.67 -14.05
C ALA A 295 -30.17 -0.27 -13.88
N ILE A 296 -29.86 0.95 -13.47
CA ILE A 296 -28.49 1.44 -13.34
C ILE A 296 -28.15 1.66 -11.88
N PRO A 297 -27.12 0.94 -11.36
CA PRO A 297 -26.67 1.07 -9.98
C PRO A 297 -25.89 2.38 -9.80
N GLU A 298 -26.57 3.48 -9.49
CA GLU A 298 -25.99 4.82 -9.32
C GLU A 298 -24.85 4.86 -8.28
N GLY A 299 -24.96 4.06 -7.22
CA GLY A 299 -23.99 4.01 -6.14
C GLY A 299 -22.73 3.18 -6.42
N LEU A 300 -22.64 2.43 -7.52
CA LEU A 300 -21.64 1.37 -7.68
C LEU A 300 -20.20 1.90 -7.71
N ALA A 301 -19.88 2.84 -8.59
CA ALA A 301 -18.53 3.42 -8.71
C ALA A 301 -18.13 4.14 -7.42
N MET A 302 -19.07 4.84 -6.80
CA MET A 302 -18.90 5.57 -5.56
C MET A 302 -18.59 4.65 -4.38
N VAL A 303 -19.35 3.57 -4.20
CA VAL A 303 -19.14 2.58 -3.13
C VAL A 303 -17.73 1.97 -3.27
N VAL A 304 -17.32 1.62 -4.48
CA VAL A 304 -15.98 1.06 -4.72
C VAL A 304 -14.87 2.05 -4.33
N THR A 305 -14.99 3.30 -4.73
CA THR A 305 -14.01 4.34 -4.40
C THR A 305 -13.90 4.57 -2.89
N VAL A 306 -15.05 4.65 -2.20
CA VAL A 306 -15.08 4.83 -0.74
C VAL A 306 -14.49 3.62 -0.02
N VAL A 307 -14.81 2.40 -0.45
CA VAL A 307 -14.29 1.16 0.15
C VAL A 307 -12.77 1.05 -0.05
N LEU A 308 -12.26 1.38 -1.24
CA LEU A 308 -10.82 1.44 -1.51
C LEU A 308 -10.13 2.47 -0.62
N SER A 309 -10.65 3.69 -0.54
CA SER A 309 -10.09 4.77 0.29
C SER A 309 -10.03 4.39 1.78
N MET A 310 -11.10 3.80 2.29
CA MET A 310 -11.13 3.29 3.68
C MET A 310 -10.15 2.15 3.90
N GLY A 311 -10.02 1.26 2.92
CA GLY A 311 -9.06 0.16 2.96
C GLY A 311 -7.63 0.65 3.02
N VAL A 312 -7.25 1.61 2.18
CA VAL A 312 -5.92 2.25 2.19
C VAL A 312 -5.65 2.94 3.53
N THR A 313 -6.63 3.63 4.08
CA THR A 313 -6.51 4.24 5.43
C THR A 313 -6.25 3.18 6.51
N ASN A 314 -6.88 2.01 6.43
CA ASN A 314 -6.65 0.92 7.37
C ASN A 314 -5.26 0.27 7.18
N MET A 315 -4.79 0.12 5.94
CA MET A 315 -3.43 -0.37 5.65
C MET A 315 -2.37 0.58 6.23
N SER A 316 -2.55 1.90 6.07
CA SER A 316 -1.66 2.90 6.64
C SER A 316 -1.58 2.82 8.17
N LYS A 317 -2.70 2.61 8.86
CA LYS A 317 -2.73 2.38 10.32
C LYS A 317 -2.01 1.11 10.76
N ARG A 318 -1.75 0.18 9.84
CA ARG A 318 -1.01 -1.06 10.04
C ARG A 318 0.40 -0.99 9.41
N ASN A 319 1.00 0.19 9.31
CA ASN A 319 2.34 0.44 8.81
C ASN A 319 2.56 0.16 7.31
N ALA A 320 1.52 -0.03 6.53
CA ALA A 320 1.59 -0.22 5.07
C ALA A 320 1.03 1.01 4.34
N ILE A 321 1.89 1.91 3.89
CA ILE A 321 1.51 3.11 3.13
C ILE A 321 1.40 2.75 1.66
N ILE A 322 0.20 2.82 1.11
CA ILE A 322 -0.08 2.57 -0.30
C ILE A 322 0.17 3.85 -1.10
N ARG A 323 1.01 3.78 -2.11
CA ARG A 323 1.31 4.90 -3.02
C ARG A 323 0.48 4.87 -4.30
N ARG A 324 0.06 3.67 -4.74
CA ARG A 324 -0.78 3.48 -5.92
C ARG A 324 -1.99 2.64 -5.57
N LEU A 325 -3.20 3.14 -5.84
CA LEU A 325 -4.45 2.44 -5.52
C LEU A 325 -4.57 1.07 -6.23
N THR A 326 -3.94 0.93 -7.40
CA THR A 326 -3.90 -0.35 -8.14
C THR A 326 -3.24 -1.47 -7.33
N ALA A 327 -2.28 -1.13 -6.47
CA ALA A 327 -1.58 -2.11 -5.63
C ALA A 327 -2.51 -2.82 -4.64
N VAL A 328 -3.57 -2.15 -4.15
CA VAL A 328 -4.52 -2.73 -3.19
C VAL A 328 -5.22 -3.96 -3.77
N GLU A 329 -5.67 -3.86 -5.02
CA GLU A 329 -6.30 -4.98 -5.71
C GLU A 329 -5.31 -6.12 -5.98
N THR A 330 -4.10 -5.76 -6.44
CA THR A 330 -3.05 -6.70 -6.79
C THR A 330 -2.52 -7.44 -5.56
N LEU A 331 -2.39 -6.76 -4.41
CA LEU A 331 -1.99 -7.35 -3.13
C LEU A 331 -2.89 -8.53 -2.74
N GLY A 332 -4.21 -8.38 -2.90
CA GLY A 332 -5.17 -9.46 -2.63
C GLY A 332 -4.99 -10.70 -3.52
N CYS A 333 -4.30 -10.55 -4.65
CA CYS A 333 -4.00 -11.63 -5.61
C CYS A 333 -2.57 -12.17 -5.48
N ALA A 334 -1.72 -11.63 -4.59
CA ALA A 334 -0.32 -12.01 -4.45
C ALA A 334 -0.16 -13.53 -4.23
N GLN A 335 0.75 -14.14 -5.02
CA GLN A 335 1.06 -15.56 -4.98
C GLN A 335 2.51 -15.82 -4.62
N ILE A 336 3.40 -14.90 -4.97
CA ILE A 336 4.84 -14.96 -4.67
C ILE A 336 5.22 -13.67 -3.94
N ILE A 337 5.98 -13.81 -2.84
CA ILE A 337 6.61 -12.68 -2.17
C ILE A 337 8.11 -12.92 -2.17
N CYS A 338 8.82 -12.21 -3.04
CA CYS A 338 10.27 -12.16 -3.07
C CYS A 338 10.75 -11.15 -2.03
N SER A 339 11.38 -11.63 -0.97
CA SER A 339 11.85 -10.78 0.12
C SER A 339 13.37 -10.73 0.19
N ASP A 340 13.92 -9.53 0.33
CA ASP A 340 15.29 -9.40 0.81
C ASP A 340 15.36 -9.93 2.24
N LYS A 341 16.52 -10.47 2.62
CA LYS A 341 16.76 -10.99 3.97
C LYS A 341 16.93 -9.85 4.96
N THR A 342 17.92 -8.98 4.66
CA THR A 342 18.42 -7.97 5.62
C THR A 342 17.38 -6.86 5.83
N GLY A 343 17.12 -6.54 7.10
CA GLY A 343 16.18 -5.49 7.46
C GLY A 343 14.70 -5.84 7.30
N THR A 344 14.34 -6.80 6.43
CA THR A 344 12.95 -7.23 6.18
C THR A 344 12.58 -8.50 6.96
N LEU A 345 13.33 -9.59 6.75
CA LEU A 345 13.15 -10.85 7.50
C LEU A 345 13.92 -10.83 8.83
N THR A 346 14.98 -10.04 8.88
CA THR A 346 15.85 -9.86 10.04
C THR A 346 15.77 -8.43 10.56
N GLN A 347 16.34 -8.19 11.77
CA GLN A 347 16.21 -6.90 12.45
C GLN A 347 17.19 -5.83 11.94
N ASN A 348 18.11 -6.18 11.00
CA ASN A 348 19.25 -5.34 10.56
C ASN A 348 20.10 -4.86 11.76
N LYS A 349 20.23 -5.71 12.77
CA LYS A 349 20.94 -5.41 14.01
C LYS A 349 21.77 -6.61 14.41
N MET A 350 23.09 -6.54 14.13
CA MET A 350 24.00 -7.58 14.58
C MET A 350 23.89 -7.76 16.10
N THR A 351 23.86 -9.00 16.55
CA THR A 351 23.75 -9.35 17.98
C THR A 351 24.66 -10.52 18.28
N VAL A 352 25.47 -10.40 19.34
CA VAL A 352 26.29 -11.52 19.84
C VAL A 352 25.36 -12.52 20.53
N VAL A 353 25.40 -13.78 20.10
CA VAL A 353 24.53 -14.86 20.56
C VAL A 353 25.26 -16.08 21.09
N ASP A 354 26.58 -16.18 20.83
CA ASP A 354 27.41 -17.30 21.26
C ASP A 354 28.84 -16.81 21.54
N HIS A 355 29.53 -17.46 22.43
CA HIS A 355 30.95 -17.16 22.73
C HIS A 355 31.69 -18.42 23.07
N PHE A 356 33.03 -18.35 22.97
CA PHE A 356 33.98 -19.40 23.40
C PHE A 356 35.18 -18.76 24.09
N GLY A 357 35.46 -19.16 25.33
CA GLY A 357 36.56 -18.69 26.19
C GLY A 357 36.14 -18.84 27.66
N GLU A 358 37.08 -18.58 28.58
CA GLU A 358 36.85 -18.83 30.00
C GLU A 358 35.96 -17.77 30.68
N ASP A 359 36.13 -16.49 30.34
CA ASP A 359 35.40 -15.37 30.95
C ASP A 359 34.72 -14.51 29.88
N GLU A 360 33.43 -14.65 29.82
CA GLU A 360 32.58 -13.88 28.90
C GLU A 360 32.74 -12.38 29.08
N LYS A 361 32.82 -11.89 30.31
CA LYS A 361 32.98 -10.45 30.58
C LYS A 361 34.28 -9.90 30.10
N GLN A 362 35.34 -10.70 30.22
CA GLN A 362 36.67 -10.32 29.75
C GLN A 362 36.71 -10.26 28.22
N ILE A 363 36.12 -11.23 27.53
CA ILE A 363 36.00 -11.23 26.08
C ILE A 363 35.21 -10.00 25.61
N ALA A 364 34.04 -9.76 26.21
CA ALA A 364 33.16 -8.63 25.87
C ALA A 364 33.84 -7.26 26.11
N SER A 365 34.57 -7.11 27.23
CA SER A 365 35.30 -5.87 27.54
C SER A 365 36.43 -5.62 26.54
N ALA A 366 37.22 -6.64 26.23
CA ALA A 366 38.30 -6.57 25.26
C ALA A 366 37.81 -6.22 23.86
N MET A 367 36.69 -6.85 23.44
CA MET A 367 36.03 -6.57 22.17
C MET A 367 35.49 -5.14 22.12
N ALA A 368 34.82 -4.65 23.19
CA ALA A 368 34.27 -3.31 23.27
C ALA A 368 35.35 -2.21 23.29
N LEU A 369 36.50 -2.47 23.93
CA LEU A 369 37.63 -1.54 23.95
C LEU A 369 38.33 -1.49 22.57
N CYS A 370 38.40 -2.62 21.86
CA CYS A 370 38.93 -2.70 20.51
C CYS A 370 37.87 -2.39 19.44
N CYS A 371 37.07 -1.34 19.62
CA CYS A 371 35.98 -0.86 18.72
C CYS A 371 35.99 0.65 18.64
N ASP A 372 35.48 1.18 17.52
CA ASP A 372 35.24 2.60 17.33
C ASP A 372 33.74 2.95 17.57
N ALA A 373 32.83 1.98 17.54
CA ALA A 373 31.42 2.19 17.88
C ALA A 373 31.25 2.67 19.32
N GLU A 374 30.33 3.60 19.55
CA GLU A 374 30.03 4.21 20.86
C GLU A 374 28.56 3.97 21.25
N ILE A 375 28.32 3.94 22.56
CA ILE A 375 26.97 3.92 23.13
C ILE A 375 26.81 5.15 24.03
N ASP A 376 25.75 5.93 23.83
CA ASP A 376 25.46 7.11 24.66
C ASP A 376 24.74 6.72 25.97
N THR A 377 24.49 7.71 26.83
CA THR A 377 23.77 7.53 28.11
C THR A 377 22.33 7.07 27.95
N ASP A 378 21.74 7.33 26.80
CA ASP A 378 20.35 7.01 26.49
C ASP A 378 20.22 5.63 25.81
N GLY A 379 21.36 4.95 25.56
CA GLY A 379 21.41 3.62 24.97
C GLY A 379 21.44 3.63 23.45
N ASN A 380 21.59 4.80 22.79
CA ASN A 380 21.75 4.85 21.35
C ASN A 380 23.18 4.47 20.97
N VAL A 381 23.30 3.65 19.95
CA VAL A 381 24.60 3.12 19.48
C VAL A 381 24.94 3.76 18.15
N THR A 382 26.16 4.27 18.04
CA THR A 382 26.72 4.83 16.81
C THR A 382 27.95 4.06 16.41
N GLY A 383 28.09 3.74 15.13
CA GLY A 383 29.22 3.00 14.57
C GLY A 383 28.81 1.87 13.62
N GLU A 384 29.77 1.14 13.14
CA GLU A 384 29.57 0.01 12.22
C GLU A 384 28.82 -1.13 12.92
N PRO A 385 27.82 -1.78 12.26
CA PRO A 385 26.92 -2.75 12.90
C PRO A 385 27.61 -3.89 13.65
N THR A 386 28.74 -4.39 13.14
CA THR A 386 29.53 -5.45 13.79
C THR A 386 30.12 -4.97 15.10
N GLU A 387 30.67 -3.76 15.12
CA GLU A 387 31.22 -3.15 16.32
C GLU A 387 30.17 -2.73 17.33
N ALA A 388 29.04 -2.21 16.83
CA ALA A 388 27.88 -1.88 17.63
C ALA A 388 27.38 -3.10 18.44
N ALA A 389 27.36 -4.29 17.81
CA ALA A 389 27.00 -5.54 18.48
C ALA A 389 27.91 -5.86 19.67
N LEU A 390 29.21 -5.64 19.53
CA LEU A 390 30.21 -5.92 20.58
C LEU A 390 30.02 -4.96 21.76
N VAL A 391 29.78 -3.69 21.50
CA VAL A 391 29.57 -2.67 22.55
C VAL A 391 28.25 -2.93 23.29
N VAL A 392 27.16 -3.29 22.58
CA VAL A 392 25.88 -3.66 23.19
C VAL A 392 26.00 -4.94 24.02
N TRP A 393 26.76 -5.91 23.56
CA TRP A 393 27.02 -7.14 24.32
C TRP A 393 27.72 -6.83 25.65
N ALA A 394 28.80 -6.03 25.63
CA ALA A 394 29.49 -5.60 26.84
C ALA A 394 28.58 -4.83 27.79
N ASP A 395 27.73 -3.92 27.28
CA ASP A 395 26.78 -3.15 28.08
C ASP A 395 25.76 -4.07 28.78
N LYS A 396 25.21 -5.08 28.10
CA LYS A 396 24.31 -6.10 28.70
C LYS A 396 24.93 -6.88 29.84
N LEU A 397 26.25 -7.08 29.81
CA LEU A 397 27.00 -7.74 30.87
C LEU A 397 27.44 -6.79 32.01
N GLY A 398 26.99 -5.53 31.93
CA GLY A 398 27.33 -4.47 32.90
C GLY A 398 28.65 -3.77 32.64
N MET A 399 29.34 -4.08 31.53
CA MET A 399 30.66 -3.54 31.18
C MET A 399 30.46 -2.35 30.23
N LYS A 400 29.98 -1.22 30.78
CA LYS A 400 29.70 0.01 30.00
C LYS A 400 30.96 0.58 29.38
N LYS A 401 31.02 0.71 28.07
CA LYS A 401 32.20 1.22 27.32
C LYS A 401 32.65 2.60 27.83
N TYR A 402 31.72 3.50 28.18
CA TYR A 402 32.06 4.80 28.75
C TYR A 402 32.89 4.69 30.03
N ASN A 403 32.59 3.74 30.94
CA ASN A 403 33.34 3.49 32.15
C ASN A 403 34.69 2.82 31.83
N LEU A 404 34.68 1.82 30.96
CA LEU A 404 35.91 1.14 30.52
C LEU A 404 36.92 2.11 29.90
N LYS A 405 36.44 3.07 29.07
CA LYS A 405 37.36 4.09 28.48
C LYS A 405 37.97 5.02 29.53
N LYS A 406 37.30 5.28 30.65
CA LYS A 406 37.86 6.09 31.76
C LYS A 406 38.90 5.32 32.56
N GLU A 407 38.62 4.04 32.82
CA GLU A 407 39.50 3.17 33.58
C GLU A 407 40.69 2.70 32.76
N ILE A 408 40.49 2.48 31.47
CA ILE A 408 41.44 1.85 30.53
C ILE A 408 41.50 2.73 29.24
N PRO A 409 42.09 3.93 29.33
CA PRO A 409 42.17 4.86 28.21
C PRO A 409 43.01 4.30 27.05
N ARG A 410 42.54 4.50 25.81
CA ARG A 410 43.25 4.18 24.58
C ARG A 410 44.43 5.15 24.42
N CYS A 411 45.63 4.63 24.17
CA CYS A 411 46.84 5.43 23.92
C CYS A 411 47.39 5.28 22.51
N GLY A 412 46.92 4.27 21.72
CA GLY A 412 47.30 4.06 20.34
C GLY A 412 46.51 2.97 19.67
N GLU A 413 46.64 2.87 18.36
CA GLU A 413 45.90 1.88 17.56
C GLU A 413 46.56 1.55 16.24
N ALA A 414 46.28 0.35 15.72
CA ALA A 414 46.39 -0.03 14.32
C ALA A 414 44.93 -0.24 13.82
N PRO A 415 44.38 0.66 13.01
CA PRO A 415 42.98 0.61 12.60
C PRO A 415 42.68 -0.64 11.77
N PHE A 416 41.38 -0.97 11.62
CA PHE A 416 40.94 -2.11 10.82
C PHE A 416 41.41 -1.99 9.37
N ASP A 417 41.96 -3.06 8.88
CA ASP A 417 42.33 -3.19 7.48
C ASP A 417 41.81 -4.50 6.88
N SER A 418 41.13 -4.41 5.74
CA SER A 418 40.49 -5.57 5.08
C SER A 418 41.49 -6.61 4.55
N GLY A 419 42.71 -6.24 4.24
CA GLY A 419 43.75 -7.15 3.81
C GLY A 419 44.32 -7.97 4.98
N ARG A 420 44.52 -7.31 6.12
CA ARG A 420 44.97 -7.95 7.37
C ARG A 420 43.82 -8.64 8.11
N LYS A 421 42.56 -8.23 7.89
CA LYS A 421 41.34 -8.71 8.54
C LYS A 421 41.31 -8.58 10.06
N MET A 422 41.97 -7.58 10.60
CA MET A 422 42.13 -7.38 12.05
C MET A 422 42.35 -5.90 12.40
N MET A 423 42.15 -5.58 13.67
CA MET A 423 42.35 -4.28 14.29
C MET A 423 43.02 -4.48 15.67
N SER A 424 43.87 -3.56 16.06
CA SER A 424 44.54 -3.58 17.39
C SER A 424 44.41 -2.21 18.06
N THR A 425 44.13 -2.20 19.35
CA THR A 425 44.13 -1.00 20.18
C THR A 425 44.99 -1.19 21.39
N VAL A 426 45.76 -0.16 21.78
CA VAL A 426 46.64 -0.18 22.97
C VAL A 426 46.03 0.75 24.00
N HIS A 427 46.03 0.29 25.22
CA HIS A 427 45.41 0.94 26.36
C HIS A 427 46.34 1.01 27.57
N THR A 428 46.16 2.02 28.42
CA THR A 428 46.94 2.17 29.63
C THR A 428 46.14 1.70 30.85
N VAL A 429 46.68 0.75 31.61
CA VAL A 429 46.10 0.18 32.81
C VAL A 429 47.10 0.26 33.94
N ASN A 430 46.90 1.05 34.99
CA ASN A 430 47.79 1.18 36.15
C ASN A 430 49.28 1.41 35.78
N GLY A 431 49.53 2.22 34.76
CA GLY A 431 50.88 2.52 34.27
C GLY A 431 51.54 1.45 33.40
N LYS A 432 50.85 0.35 33.09
CA LYS A 432 51.22 -0.67 32.10
C LYS A 432 50.39 -0.57 30.86
N CYS A 433 50.94 -1.00 29.73
CA CYS A 433 50.16 -1.02 28.49
C CYS A 433 49.61 -2.43 28.21
N VAL A 434 48.32 -2.47 27.90
CA VAL A 434 47.60 -3.67 27.46
C VAL A 434 47.07 -3.43 26.07
N GLN A 435 47.35 -4.36 25.18
CA GLN A 435 46.79 -4.35 23.81
C GLN A 435 45.63 -5.33 23.71
N TYR A 436 44.59 -4.92 22.99
CA TYR A 436 43.49 -5.77 22.56
C TYR A 436 43.51 -5.81 21.04
N THR A 437 43.36 -7.03 20.49
CA THR A 437 43.29 -7.25 19.04
C THR A 437 42.08 -8.07 18.70
N LYS A 438 41.25 -7.61 17.75
CA LYS A 438 40.13 -8.37 17.23
C LYS A 438 40.26 -8.60 15.74
N GLY A 439 39.70 -9.69 15.22
CA GLY A 439 39.72 -9.96 13.80
C GLY A 439 39.20 -11.34 13.43
N ALA A 440 39.47 -11.75 12.18
CA ALA A 440 39.09 -13.06 11.68
C ALA A 440 39.78 -14.19 12.48
N PRO A 441 38.99 -15.22 12.91
CA PRO A 441 39.53 -16.29 13.75
C PRO A 441 40.74 -16.98 13.17
N ASP A 442 40.73 -17.29 11.88
CA ASP A 442 41.84 -17.96 11.18
C ASP A 442 43.13 -17.15 11.23
N VAL A 443 43.01 -15.82 11.13
CA VAL A 443 44.19 -14.93 11.17
C VAL A 443 44.68 -14.75 12.60
N ILE A 444 43.79 -14.43 13.56
CA ILE A 444 44.16 -14.21 14.96
C ILE A 444 44.82 -15.47 15.58
N ILE A 445 44.20 -16.64 15.38
CA ILE A 445 44.70 -17.91 15.92
C ILE A 445 46.14 -18.21 15.41
N GLY A 446 46.43 -17.88 14.14
CA GLY A 446 47.73 -18.05 13.54
C GLY A 446 48.81 -17.15 14.15
N LYS A 447 48.41 -16.02 14.79
CA LYS A 447 49.33 -15.05 15.44
C LYS A 447 49.43 -15.22 16.97
N CYS A 448 48.61 -16.13 17.54
CA CYS A 448 48.63 -16.41 18.97
C CYS A 448 49.69 -17.46 19.34
N THR A 449 50.58 -17.08 20.24
CA THR A 449 51.59 -17.98 20.85
C THR A 449 51.14 -18.51 22.23
N HIS A 450 50.14 -17.83 22.83
CA HIS A 450 49.58 -18.14 24.14
C HIS A 450 48.07 -18.10 24.12
N TYR A 451 47.44 -18.70 25.13
CA TYR A 451 46.02 -18.52 25.43
C TYR A 451 45.84 -18.23 26.91
N LEU A 452 44.72 -17.58 27.24
CA LEU A 452 44.41 -17.25 28.62
C LEU A 452 43.82 -18.47 29.33
N LYS A 453 44.37 -18.82 30.50
CA LYS A 453 43.85 -19.85 31.39
C LYS A 453 43.92 -19.36 32.82
N ASP A 454 42.80 -19.40 33.53
CA ASP A 454 42.70 -18.87 34.91
C ASP A 454 43.27 -17.43 35.04
N GLY A 455 43.02 -16.58 34.02
CA GLY A 455 43.55 -15.22 33.95
C GLY A 455 45.05 -15.06 33.66
N SER A 456 45.79 -16.14 33.42
CA SER A 456 47.21 -16.13 33.14
C SER A 456 47.53 -16.66 31.72
N PRO A 457 48.51 -16.08 31.02
CA PRO A 457 48.91 -16.55 29.70
C PRO A 457 49.65 -17.90 29.81
N VAL A 458 49.16 -18.90 29.07
CA VAL A 458 49.73 -20.24 28.99
C VAL A 458 50.15 -20.50 27.53
N PRO A 459 51.29 -21.17 27.25
CA PRO A 459 51.67 -21.47 25.89
C PRO A 459 50.60 -22.21 25.11
N MET A 460 50.37 -21.84 23.85
CA MET A 460 49.38 -22.45 22.98
C MET A 460 49.70 -23.90 22.69
N THR A 461 48.81 -24.82 23.01
CA THR A 461 48.92 -26.24 22.68
C THR A 461 48.14 -26.58 21.42
N GLU A 462 48.60 -27.58 20.67
CA GLU A 462 47.88 -28.06 19.48
C GLU A 462 46.46 -28.58 19.81
N GLU A 463 46.27 -29.11 21.02
CA GLU A 463 44.96 -29.58 21.49
C GLU A 463 43.99 -28.39 21.70
N TYR A 464 44.47 -27.34 22.37
CA TYR A 464 43.64 -26.15 22.60
C TYR A 464 43.34 -25.39 21.30
N LYS A 465 44.35 -25.32 20.40
CA LYS A 465 44.15 -24.75 19.06
C LYS A 465 43.08 -25.48 18.27
N ARG A 466 43.04 -26.82 18.34
CA ARG A 466 41.96 -27.61 17.74
C ARG A 466 40.62 -27.34 18.39
N SER A 467 40.56 -27.13 19.70
CA SER A 467 39.29 -26.80 20.38
C SER A 467 38.73 -25.43 19.90
N ILE A 468 39.62 -24.43 19.75
CA ILE A 468 39.22 -23.12 19.20
C ILE A 468 38.68 -23.26 17.76
N LEU A 469 39.40 -24.01 16.91
CA LEU A 469 39.00 -24.24 15.53
C LEU A 469 37.66 -25.00 15.44
N ASN A 470 37.42 -25.97 16.32
CA ASN A 470 36.16 -26.68 16.41
C ASN A 470 35.01 -25.76 16.89
N ALA A 471 35.25 -24.90 17.88
CA ALA A 471 34.29 -23.94 18.36
C ALA A 471 33.95 -22.94 17.23
N ASN A 472 34.96 -22.41 16.54
CA ASN A 472 34.76 -21.56 15.37
C ASN A 472 33.92 -22.26 14.29
N LYS A 473 34.24 -23.52 13.98
CA LYS A 473 33.45 -24.30 13.02
C LYS A 473 31.98 -24.49 13.47
N THR A 474 31.78 -24.85 14.74
CA THR A 474 30.45 -25.04 15.31
C THR A 474 29.63 -23.76 15.24
N MET A 475 30.21 -22.60 15.49
CA MET A 475 29.57 -21.30 15.34
C MET A 475 29.28 -20.98 13.86
N ALA A 476 30.26 -21.24 12.98
CA ALA A 476 30.09 -21.04 11.54
C ALA A 476 29.00 -21.97 10.94
N ASP A 477 28.92 -23.22 11.41
CA ASP A 477 27.85 -24.16 11.01
C ASP A 477 26.45 -23.69 11.45
N LYS A 478 26.37 -22.84 12.50
CA LYS A 478 25.16 -22.11 12.90
C LYS A 478 24.95 -20.80 12.13
N ALA A 479 25.72 -20.56 11.09
CA ALA A 479 25.73 -19.32 10.31
C ALA A 479 26.06 -18.04 11.10
N LEU A 480 26.80 -18.16 12.21
CA LEU A 480 27.27 -17.01 12.97
C LEU A 480 28.48 -16.36 12.30
N ARG A 481 28.52 -15.04 12.29
CA ARG A 481 29.72 -14.27 11.99
C ARG A 481 30.66 -14.34 13.22
N VAL A 482 31.78 -15.00 13.11
CA VAL A 482 32.70 -15.20 14.23
C VAL A 482 33.83 -14.19 14.19
N LEU A 483 34.13 -13.57 15.34
CA LEU A 483 35.32 -12.77 15.57
C LEU A 483 36.13 -13.37 16.72
N ALA A 484 37.47 -13.33 16.58
CA ALA A 484 38.39 -13.70 17.64
C ALA A 484 38.91 -12.45 18.35
N CYS A 485 39.19 -12.59 19.63
CA CYS A 485 39.86 -11.61 20.46
C CYS A 485 41.14 -12.18 21.04
N ALA A 486 42.19 -11.36 21.04
CA ALA A 486 43.47 -11.63 21.66
C ALA A 486 43.98 -10.42 22.45
N THR A 487 44.86 -10.62 23.36
CA THR A 487 45.51 -9.57 24.17
C THR A 487 47.05 -9.73 24.16
N ARG A 488 47.74 -8.64 24.44
CA ARG A 488 49.17 -8.64 24.69
C ARG A 488 49.50 -7.61 25.75
N ASN A 489 50.33 -8.02 26.73
CA ASN A 489 50.84 -7.12 27.76
C ASN A 489 52.19 -6.56 27.34
N TRP A 490 52.35 -5.27 27.44
CA TRP A 490 53.58 -4.57 27.14
C TRP A 490 54.24 -4.09 28.43
N SER A 491 55.57 -4.30 28.55
CA SER A 491 56.33 -3.78 29.69
C SER A 491 56.43 -2.26 29.69
N GLU A 492 56.47 -1.68 28.49
CA GLU A 492 56.50 -0.23 28.23
C GLU A 492 55.59 0.09 27.05
N GLN A 493 55.23 1.34 26.91
CA GLN A 493 54.41 1.77 25.75
C GLN A 493 55.18 1.51 24.45
N PRO A 494 54.58 0.87 23.42
CA PRO A 494 55.23 0.69 22.13
C PRO A 494 55.69 2.02 21.54
N ALA A 495 56.89 2.01 20.94
CA ALA A 495 57.51 3.20 20.36
C ALA A 495 56.72 3.74 19.15
N ASN A 496 56.06 2.85 18.41
CA ASN A 496 55.09 3.15 17.36
C ASN A 496 53.92 2.14 17.45
N PHE A 497 52.82 2.43 16.73
CA PHE A 497 51.64 1.57 16.69
C PHE A 497 51.50 0.85 15.33
N ASP A 498 52.62 0.53 14.71
CA ASP A 498 52.63 -0.18 13.44
C ASP A 498 52.01 -1.58 13.57
N ALA A 499 51.18 -1.96 12.62
CA ALA A 499 50.49 -3.24 12.63
C ALA A 499 51.46 -4.44 12.74
N GLU A 500 52.63 -4.40 12.09
CA GLU A 500 53.60 -5.48 12.13
C GLU A 500 54.13 -5.73 13.55
N GLN A 501 54.30 -4.68 14.33
CA GLN A 501 54.73 -4.77 15.71
C GLN A 501 53.63 -5.22 16.65
N LEU A 502 52.41 -4.66 16.49
CA LEU A 502 51.30 -4.96 17.36
C LEU A 502 50.72 -6.35 17.12
N GLU A 503 50.68 -6.81 15.88
CA GLU A 503 49.97 -8.03 15.50
C GLU A 503 50.86 -9.28 15.48
N SER A 504 51.67 -9.44 16.51
CA SER A 504 52.52 -10.60 16.74
C SER A 504 52.54 -11.02 18.22
N ASP A 505 52.87 -12.26 18.52
CA ASP A 505 52.97 -12.83 19.88
C ASP A 505 51.72 -12.57 20.75
N LEU A 506 50.60 -12.81 20.19
CA LEU A 506 49.29 -12.57 20.84
C LEU A 506 48.90 -13.70 21.80
N CYS A 507 48.16 -13.37 22.85
CA CYS A 507 47.54 -14.30 23.76
C CYS A 507 46.02 -14.36 23.45
N PHE A 508 45.52 -15.53 23.04
CA PHE A 508 44.12 -15.74 22.72
C PHE A 508 43.25 -15.58 23.95
N VAL A 509 42.15 -14.78 23.83
CA VAL A 509 41.15 -14.53 24.89
C VAL A 509 39.86 -15.28 24.63
N GLY A 510 39.35 -15.22 23.41
CA GLY A 510 38.11 -15.90 23.09
C GLY A 510 37.56 -15.61 21.68
N LEU A 511 36.42 -16.24 21.37
CA LEU A 511 35.63 -16.01 20.18
C LEU A 511 34.29 -15.42 20.59
N CYS A 512 33.69 -14.62 19.74
CA CYS A 512 32.26 -14.27 19.80
C CYS A 512 31.59 -14.56 18.45
N GLY A 513 30.45 -15.20 18.51
CA GLY A 513 29.56 -15.46 17.35
C GLY A 513 28.41 -14.52 17.36
N MET A 514 28.17 -13.85 16.25
CA MET A 514 27.09 -12.88 16.11
C MET A 514 26.25 -13.16 14.85
N ILE A 515 24.99 -12.77 14.91
CA ILE A 515 24.04 -12.90 13.81
C ILE A 515 23.12 -11.67 13.78
N ASP A 516 22.57 -11.36 12.62
CA ASP A 516 21.41 -10.50 12.50
C ASP A 516 20.16 -11.37 12.74
N PRO A 517 19.51 -11.27 13.90
CA PRO A 517 18.45 -12.19 14.29
C PRO A 517 17.21 -11.99 13.45
N VAL A 518 16.50 -13.08 13.21
CA VAL A 518 15.17 -13.08 12.60
C VAL A 518 14.19 -12.26 13.45
N ARG A 519 13.30 -11.52 12.83
CA ARG A 519 12.22 -10.83 13.54
C ARG A 519 11.24 -11.88 14.12
N PRO A 520 10.81 -11.78 15.38
CA PRO A 520 9.97 -12.80 16.03
C PRO A 520 8.68 -13.10 15.27
N GLU A 521 8.04 -12.07 14.74
CA GLU A 521 6.75 -12.15 14.04
C GLU A 521 6.83 -12.75 12.62
N VAL A 522 8.01 -12.79 12.01
CA VAL A 522 8.18 -13.27 10.63
C VAL A 522 7.89 -14.75 10.50
N LYS A 523 8.23 -15.55 11.50
CA LYS A 523 7.97 -17.00 11.46
C LYS A 523 6.48 -17.30 11.34
N ASP A 524 5.64 -16.64 12.15
CA ASP A 524 4.18 -16.80 12.10
C ASP A 524 3.63 -16.27 10.79
N ALA A 525 4.15 -15.14 10.29
CA ALA A 525 3.77 -14.58 9.00
C ALA A 525 4.09 -15.52 7.83
N ILE A 526 5.21 -16.24 7.84
CA ILE A 526 5.55 -17.26 6.82
C ILE A 526 4.56 -18.43 6.85
N VAL A 527 4.17 -18.88 8.05
CA VAL A 527 3.15 -19.94 8.21
C VAL A 527 1.81 -19.46 7.63
N GLU A 528 1.43 -18.23 7.92
CA GLU A 528 0.21 -17.61 7.42
C GLU A 528 0.24 -17.47 5.87
N CYS A 529 1.35 -17.00 5.28
CA CYS A 529 1.55 -16.96 3.83
C CYS A 529 1.25 -18.31 3.19
N ARG A 530 1.79 -19.38 3.73
CA ARG A 530 1.58 -20.74 3.20
C ARG A 530 0.14 -21.19 3.30
N SER A 531 -0.51 -20.93 4.45
CA SER A 531 -1.93 -21.24 4.61
C SER A 531 -2.79 -20.48 3.62
N ALA A 532 -2.35 -19.27 3.25
CA ALA A 532 -2.99 -18.42 2.25
C ALA A 532 -2.66 -18.77 0.79
N GLY A 533 -1.85 -19.82 0.56
CA GLY A 533 -1.40 -20.23 -0.78
C GLY A 533 -0.36 -19.27 -1.39
N ILE A 534 0.33 -18.49 -0.57
CA ILE A 534 1.39 -17.57 -0.97
C ILE A 534 2.74 -18.22 -0.69
N ARG A 535 3.65 -18.14 -1.65
CA ARG A 535 5.00 -18.68 -1.53
C ARG A 535 6.01 -17.57 -1.23
N PRO A 536 6.64 -17.58 -0.06
CA PRO A 536 7.77 -16.70 0.23
C PRO A 536 9.04 -17.23 -0.43
N ILE A 537 9.81 -16.31 -1.03
CA ILE A 537 11.11 -16.54 -1.66
C ILE A 537 12.12 -15.61 -0.99
N MET A 538 13.22 -16.15 -0.50
CA MET A 538 14.31 -15.34 0.06
C MET A 538 15.34 -15.03 -1.01
N ILE A 539 15.72 -13.77 -1.11
CA ILE A 539 16.75 -13.26 -2.02
C ILE A 539 17.76 -12.47 -1.19
N THR A 540 19.05 -12.82 -1.24
CA THR A 540 20.06 -12.16 -0.39
C THR A 540 21.44 -12.12 -1.02
N GLY A 541 22.23 -11.09 -0.67
CA GLY A 541 23.64 -11.01 -0.98
C GLY A 541 24.53 -11.90 -0.09
N ASP A 542 23.97 -12.48 1.00
CA ASP A 542 24.69 -13.29 1.97
C ASP A 542 25.20 -14.62 1.41
N HIS A 543 26.09 -15.26 2.20
CA HIS A 543 26.58 -16.61 1.92
C HIS A 543 25.43 -17.62 1.95
N ILE A 544 25.53 -18.66 1.09
CA ILE A 544 24.47 -19.66 0.94
C ILE A 544 24.16 -20.40 2.24
N ASP A 545 25.16 -20.71 3.06
CA ASP A 545 24.95 -21.44 4.31
C ASP A 545 24.15 -20.60 5.32
N THR A 546 24.44 -19.29 5.43
CA THR A 546 23.69 -18.35 6.26
C THR A 546 22.24 -18.25 5.77
N ALA A 547 22.05 -18.09 4.46
CA ALA A 547 20.74 -17.98 3.87
C ALA A 547 19.90 -19.26 4.08
N VAL A 548 20.52 -20.44 3.93
CA VAL A 548 19.86 -21.75 4.15
C VAL A 548 19.49 -21.95 5.62
N ALA A 549 20.37 -21.57 6.57
CA ALA A 549 20.09 -21.69 8.00
C ALA A 549 18.86 -20.87 8.39
N ILE A 550 18.83 -19.58 8.01
CA ILE A 550 17.70 -18.68 8.29
C ILE A 550 16.43 -19.15 7.57
N ALA A 551 16.54 -19.58 6.31
CA ALA A 551 15.39 -20.04 5.53
C ALA A 551 14.77 -21.34 6.09
N LYS A 552 15.60 -22.23 6.68
CA LYS A 552 15.12 -23.42 7.40
C LYS A 552 14.43 -23.04 8.71
N GLU A 553 15.02 -22.13 9.49
CA GLU A 553 14.44 -21.64 10.74
C GLU A 553 13.05 -21.01 10.51
N LEU A 554 12.92 -20.19 9.47
CA LEU A 554 11.68 -19.57 9.04
C LEU A 554 10.71 -20.53 8.35
N GLY A 555 11.20 -21.70 7.95
CA GLY A 555 10.42 -22.65 7.17
C GLY A 555 10.22 -22.21 5.70
N ILE A 556 11.03 -21.35 5.11
CA ILE A 556 11.00 -20.98 3.69
C ILE A 556 11.47 -22.15 2.81
N ILE A 557 12.47 -22.90 3.25
CA ILE A 557 12.88 -24.18 2.64
C ILE A 557 12.01 -25.29 3.23
N THR A 558 11.41 -26.09 2.36
CA THR A 558 10.62 -27.28 2.68
C THR A 558 11.09 -28.46 1.83
N ASP A 559 10.53 -29.64 2.09
CA ASP A 559 10.78 -30.83 1.29
C ASP A 559 10.53 -30.57 -0.19
N GLY A 560 11.53 -30.88 -1.03
CA GLY A 560 11.45 -30.63 -2.47
C GLY A 560 11.89 -29.22 -2.92
N THR A 561 12.28 -28.33 -1.99
CA THR A 561 12.83 -27.01 -2.34
C THR A 561 14.26 -26.84 -1.85
N TYR A 562 15.07 -26.04 -2.60
CA TYR A 562 16.48 -25.85 -2.31
C TYR A 562 16.93 -24.40 -2.55
N ALA A 563 18.19 -24.13 -2.20
CA ALA A 563 18.87 -22.87 -2.40
C ALA A 563 19.87 -22.94 -3.54
N ILE A 564 20.04 -21.84 -4.28
CA ILE A 564 21.09 -21.66 -5.28
C ILE A 564 21.85 -20.33 -5.06
N THR A 565 23.06 -20.27 -5.63
CA THR A 565 23.85 -19.04 -5.68
C THR A 565 23.58 -18.23 -6.95
N GLY A 566 23.89 -16.93 -6.95
CA GLY A 566 23.88 -16.09 -8.16
C GLY A 566 24.76 -16.63 -9.28
N ALA A 567 25.92 -17.23 -8.96
CA ALA A 567 26.79 -17.88 -9.96
C ALA A 567 26.10 -19.09 -10.62
N GLN A 568 25.39 -19.92 -9.85
CA GLN A 568 24.61 -21.03 -10.37
C GLN A 568 23.44 -20.53 -11.23
N LEU A 569 22.78 -19.44 -10.81
CA LEU A 569 21.72 -18.81 -11.59
C LEU A 569 22.24 -18.27 -12.92
N ASN A 570 23.44 -17.66 -12.95
CA ASN A 570 24.06 -17.19 -14.20
C ASN A 570 24.45 -18.33 -15.15
N ALA A 571 24.79 -19.50 -14.63
CA ALA A 571 25.12 -20.66 -15.43
C ALA A 571 23.91 -21.34 -16.07
N MET A 572 22.68 -21.05 -15.61
CA MET A 572 21.43 -21.60 -16.15
C MET A 572 20.93 -20.77 -17.33
N SER A 573 20.49 -21.43 -18.40
CA SER A 573 19.69 -20.81 -19.46
C SER A 573 18.31 -20.41 -18.92
N ASP A 574 17.61 -19.53 -19.61
CA ASP A 574 16.26 -19.11 -19.20
C ASP A 574 15.26 -20.27 -19.21
N ASP A 575 15.35 -21.17 -20.19
CA ASP A 575 14.50 -22.36 -20.26
C ASP A 575 14.78 -23.33 -19.10
N GLU A 576 16.03 -23.53 -18.75
CA GLU A 576 16.42 -24.37 -17.60
C GLU A 576 15.94 -23.74 -16.29
N PHE A 577 16.04 -22.41 -16.17
CA PHE A 577 15.57 -21.68 -15.01
C PHE A 577 14.05 -21.75 -14.87
N ASP A 578 13.31 -21.57 -15.96
CA ASP A 578 11.83 -21.65 -15.96
C ASP A 578 11.35 -23.04 -15.47
N VAL A 579 12.03 -24.14 -15.86
CA VAL A 579 11.71 -25.50 -15.39
C VAL A 579 12.00 -25.67 -13.89
N LYS A 580 13.12 -25.14 -13.39
CA LYS A 580 13.54 -25.29 -11.99
C LYS A 580 12.93 -24.24 -11.04
N LEU A 581 12.27 -23.22 -11.56
CA LEU A 581 11.77 -22.06 -10.83
C LEU A 581 10.96 -22.45 -9.57
N GLN A 582 10.08 -23.42 -9.70
CA GLN A 582 9.23 -23.88 -8.60
C GLN A 582 9.98 -24.69 -7.54
N SER A 583 11.17 -25.16 -7.80
CA SER A 583 11.98 -25.93 -6.83
C SER A 583 12.93 -25.05 -6.04
N ILE A 584 13.11 -23.79 -6.43
CA ILE A 584 14.05 -22.86 -5.78
C ILE A 584 13.28 -21.93 -4.86
N SER A 585 13.63 -21.88 -3.58
CA SER A 585 13.04 -20.97 -2.58
C SER A 585 14.02 -19.96 -2.02
N VAL A 586 15.33 -20.12 -2.25
CA VAL A 586 16.35 -19.23 -1.74
C VAL A 586 17.41 -18.95 -2.81
N TYR A 587 17.71 -17.68 -2.98
CA TYR A 587 18.77 -17.19 -3.87
C TYR A 587 19.80 -16.44 -3.04
N ALA A 588 21.03 -16.96 -2.96
CA ALA A 588 22.14 -16.43 -2.18
C ALA A 588 23.24 -15.82 -3.05
N ARG A 589 24.00 -14.86 -2.52
CA ARG A 589 25.06 -14.13 -3.26
C ARG A 589 24.57 -13.58 -4.60
N VAL A 590 23.37 -12.98 -4.60
CA VAL A 590 22.77 -12.40 -5.79
C VAL A 590 23.25 -10.97 -6.00
N GLN A 591 23.27 -10.56 -7.26
CA GLN A 591 23.50 -9.19 -7.72
C GLN A 591 22.16 -8.57 -8.15
N PRO A 592 22.06 -7.25 -8.37
CA PRO A 592 20.83 -6.57 -8.75
C PRO A 592 20.12 -7.16 -9.97
N GLU A 593 20.89 -7.54 -10.99
CA GLU A 593 20.35 -8.13 -12.24
C GLU A 593 19.66 -9.47 -11.96
N HIS A 594 20.19 -10.25 -11.00
CA HIS A 594 19.58 -11.51 -10.61
C HIS A 594 18.20 -11.29 -9.98
N LYS A 595 18.03 -10.25 -9.14
CA LYS A 595 16.75 -9.93 -8.52
C LYS A 595 15.68 -9.65 -9.58
N THR A 596 16.02 -8.86 -10.58
CA THR A 596 15.12 -8.55 -11.71
C THR A 596 14.80 -9.79 -12.54
N ARG A 597 15.79 -10.67 -12.80
CA ARG A 597 15.60 -11.93 -13.54
C ARG A 597 14.65 -12.86 -12.80
N ILE A 598 14.79 -13.01 -11.48
CA ILE A 598 13.94 -13.85 -10.64
C ILE A 598 12.50 -13.35 -10.66
N VAL A 599 12.28 -12.05 -10.43
CA VAL A 599 10.94 -11.44 -10.46
C VAL A 599 10.27 -11.65 -11.82
N ASN A 600 10.98 -11.38 -12.92
CA ASN A 600 10.45 -11.52 -14.27
C ASN A 600 10.13 -12.98 -14.62
N ALA A 601 10.91 -13.95 -14.14
CA ALA A 601 10.63 -15.37 -14.35
C ALA A 601 9.31 -15.80 -13.69
N TRP A 602 9.07 -15.38 -12.44
CA TRP A 602 7.81 -15.65 -11.74
C TRP A 602 6.61 -15.00 -12.44
N ARG A 603 6.75 -13.73 -12.87
CA ARG A 603 5.72 -13.02 -13.63
C ARG A 603 5.43 -13.69 -14.99
N LYS A 604 6.48 -14.09 -15.73
CA LYS A 604 6.38 -14.83 -17.00
C LYS A 604 5.64 -16.15 -16.80
N ALA A 605 5.85 -16.82 -15.68
CA ALA A 605 5.13 -18.03 -15.29
C ALA A 605 3.65 -17.78 -14.89
N GLY A 606 3.19 -16.53 -14.89
CA GLY A 606 1.80 -16.14 -14.64
C GLY A 606 1.45 -15.89 -13.18
N TYR A 607 2.44 -15.81 -12.28
CA TYR A 607 2.21 -15.56 -10.87
C TYR A 607 2.25 -14.06 -10.56
N VAL A 608 1.33 -13.59 -9.72
CA VAL A 608 1.35 -12.24 -9.16
C VAL A 608 2.47 -12.17 -8.11
N THR A 609 3.48 -11.38 -8.41
CA THR A 609 4.74 -11.34 -7.68
C THR A 609 4.96 -10.01 -6.98
N ALA A 610 5.19 -10.05 -5.65
CA ALA A 610 5.66 -8.92 -4.87
C ALA A 610 7.20 -9.00 -4.72
N MET A 611 7.86 -7.84 -4.68
CA MET A 611 9.30 -7.72 -4.44
C MET A 611 9.59 -6.63 -3.43
N THR A 612 10.39 -6.97 -2.39
CA THR A 612 10.85 -6.01 -1.38
C THR A 612 12.29 -5.60 -1.62
N GLY A 613 12.65 -4.41 -1.20
CA GLY A 613 14.03 -3.95 -1.21
C GLY A 613 14.19 -2.59 -0.53
N ASP A 614 15.43 -2.27 -0.16
CA ASP A 614 15.80 -1.04 0.55
C ASP A 614 16.88 -0.22 -0.18
N GLY A 615 17.70 -0.84 -1.01
CA GLY A 615 18.81 -0.21 -1.71
C GLY A 615 18.47 0.32 -3.11
N VAL A 616 19.27 1.26 -3.61
CA VAL A 616 19.19 1.75 -5.01
C VAL A 616 19.23 0.58 -6.00
N ASN A 617 20.00 -0.44 -5.67
CA ASN A 617 20.18 -1.66 -6.47
C ASN A 617 18.90 -2.51 -6.59
N ASP A 618 17.93 -2.29 -5.72
CA ASP A 618 16.67 -3.02 -5.72
C ASP A 618 15.58 -2.33 -6.55
N ALA A 619 15.75 -1.05 -6.84
CA ALA A 619 14.76 -0.26 -7.54
C ALA A 619 14.30 -0.88 -8.89
N PRO A 620 15.17 -1.44 -9.74
CA PRO A 620 14.75 -2.09 -10.97
C PRO A 620 13.87 -3.32 -10.73
N SER A 621 14.18 -4.15 -9.73
CA SER A 621 13.41 -5.35 -9.38
C SER A 621 12.06 -5.00 -8.73
N ILE A 622 12.04 -3.98 -7.86
CA ILE A 622 10.81 -3.43 -7.25
C ILE A 622 9.88 -2.91 -8.35
N LYS A 623 10.39 -2.12 -9.30
CA LYS A 623 9.62 -1.58 -10.41
C LYS A 623 9.12 -2.67 -11.37
N SER A 624 9.87 -3.76 -11.52
CA SER A 624 9.51 -4.89 -12.39
C SER A 624 8.44 -5.80 -11.78
N ALA A 625 8.24 -5.79 -10.47
CA ALA A 625 7.24 -6.60 -9.79
C ALA A 625 5.81 -6.14 -10.12
N ASP A 626 4.81 -6.99 -9.86
CA ASP A 626 3.40 -6.60 -9.90
C ASP A 626 3.04 -5.75 -8.67
N ILE A 627 3.80 -5.92 -7.59
CA ILE A 627 3.70 -5.16 -6.34
C ILE A 627 5.12 -4.84 -5.87
N GLY A 628 5.55 -3.61 -6.07
CA GLY A 628 6.82 -3.11 -5.53
C GLY A 628 6.65 -2.67 -4.08
N VAL A 629 7.51 -3.19 -3.18
CA VAL A 629 7.48 -2.87 -1.74
C VAL A 629 8.79 -2.23 -1.32
N GLY A 630 8.75 -0.98 -0.91
CA GLY A 630 9.90 -0.23 -0.38
C GLY A 630 9.93 -0.24 1.14
N MET A 631 11.14 -0.24 1.71
CA MET A 631 11.34 -0.06 3.15
C MET A 631 11.22 1.41 3.53
N GLY A 632 10.59 1.71 4.66
CA GLY A 632 10.34 3.07 5.12
C GLY A 632 11.47 3.64 5.97
N ILE A 633 12.12 2.80 6.79
CA ILE A 633 13.21 3.18 7.70
C ILE A 633 14.55 3.08 6.97
N THR A 634 14.89 1.89 6.47
CA THR A 634 16.18 1.61 5.82
C THR A 634 16.18 1.94 4.32
N GLY A 635 14.99 2.05 3.73
CA GLY A 635 14.84 2.25 2.28
C GLY A 635 15.30 3.62 1.82
N THR A 636 16.03 3.64 0.70
CA THR A 636 16.41 4.88 0.00
C THR A 636 15.20 5.55 -0.63
N ASP A 637 15.29 6.84 -0.90
CA ASP A 637 14.21 7.58 -1.58
C ASP A 637 13.89 7.00 -2.96
N VAL A 638 14.90 6.44 -3.63
CA VAL A 638 14.74 5.75 -4.91
C VAL A 638 13.78 4.58 -4.80
N THR A 639 14.02 3.69 -3.83
CA THR A 639 13.14 2.53 -3.61
C THR A 639 11.74 2.95 -3.20
N LYS A 640 11.61 3.94 -2.32
CA LYS A 640 10.32 4.51 -1.93
C LYS A 640 9.56 5.10 -3.12
N ASN A 641 10.26 5.77 -4.03
CA ASN A 641 9.65 6.42 -5.19
C ASN A 641 9.14 5.45 -6.25
N VAL A 642 9.81 4.33 -6.48
CA VAL A 642 9.38 3.31 -7.45
C VAL A 642 8.38 2.31 -6.87
N ALA A 643 8.29 2.21 -5.54
CA ALA A 643 7.44 1.26 -4.86
C ALA A 643 5.94 1.62 -4.98
N ASP A 644 5.10 0.61 -5.01
CA ASP A 644 3.64 0.73 -4.94
C ASP A 644 3.15 0.82 -3.49
N MET A 645 3.92 0.25 -2.56
CA MET A 645 3.67 0.25 -1.12
C MET A 645 4.98 0.49 -0.36
N VAL A 646 4.93 1.25 0.73
CA VAL A 646 6.06 1.51 1.64
C VAL A 646 5.71 1.01 3.04
N LEU A 647 6.62 0.24 3.65
CA LEU A 647 6.47 -0.30 5.01
C LEU A 647 7.15 0.65 6.01
N THR A 648 6.40 1.27 6.90
CA THR A 648 6.96 2.21 7.89
C THR A 648 7.74 1.53 9.02
N ASP A 649 7.63 0.21 9.13
CA ASP A 649 8.28 -0.63 10.15
C ASP A 649 9.31 -1.62 9.56
N ASP A 650 9.51 -1.59 8.25
CA ASP A 650 10.39 -2.50 7.50
C ASP A 650 10.14 -4.00 7.76
N ASN A 651 8.90 -4.38 8.08
CA ASN A 651 8.58 -5.70 8.58
C ASN A 651 7.84 -6.56 7.53
N PHE A 652 8.34 -7.77 7.28
CA PHE A 652 7.70 -8.74 6.38
C PHE A 652 6.26 -9.08 6.81
N ALA A 653 5.99 -9.16 8.12
CA ALA A 653 4.65 -9.47 8.62
C ALA A 653 3.61 -8.42 8.20
N THR A 654 4.04 -7.17 8.04
CA THR A 654 3.18 -6.08 7.55
C THR A 654 2.74 -6.30 6.10
N ILE A 655 3.57 -6.93 5.26
CA ILE A 655 3.19 -7.32 3.89
C ILE A 655 2.05 -8.34 3.94
N VAL A 656 2.15 -9.32 4.82
CA VAL A 656 1.13 -10.37 4.99
C VAL A 656 -0.19 -9.76 5.47
N GLY A 657 -0.12 -8.84 6.43
CA GLY A 657 -1.29 -8.07 6.88
C GLY A 657 -1.90 -7.19 5.77
N ALA A 658 -1.06 -6.62 4.89
CA ALA A 658 -1.52 -5.86 3.73
C ALA A 658 -2.22 -6.76 2.69
N VAL A 659 -1.76 -8.00 2.49
CA VAL A 659 -2.43 -8.99 1.63
C VAL A 659 -3.79 -9.37 2.21
N GLU A 660 -3.89 -9.62 3.53
CA GLU A 660 -5.15 -9.86 4.22
C GLU A 660 -6.14 -8.73 3.97
N GLU A 661 -5.70 -7.50 4.16
CA GLU A 661 -6.52 -6.31 3.97
C GLU A 661 -6.92 -6.12 2.50
N GLY A 662 -6.03 -6.38 1.54
CA GLY A 662 -6.34 -6.35 0.10
C GLY A 662 -7.42 -7.37 -0.27
N ARG A 663 -7.35 -8.60 0.27
CA ARG A 663 -8.39 -9.63 0.11
C ARG A 663 -9.73 -9.19 0.72
N ARG A 664 -9.70 -8.59 1.92
CA ARG A 664 -10.90 -8.06 2.60
C ARG A 664 -11.57 -6.96 1.79
N ILE A 665 -10.80 -6.00 1.29
CA ILE A 665 -11.31 -4.89 0.47
C ILE A 665 -12.00 -5.45 -0.77
N TYR A 666 -11.35 -6.35 -1.48
CA TYR A 666 -11.91 -6.95 -2.69
C TYR A 666 -13.19 -7.76 -2.41
N ASP A 667 -13.20 -8.58 -1.35
CA ASP A 667 -14.39 -9.34 -0.93
C ASP A 667 -15.56 -8.38 -0.61
N ASN A 668 -15.29 -7.29 0.11
CA ASN A 668 -16.31 -6.31 0.46
C ASN A 668 -16.83 -5.54 -0.75
N ILE A 669 -15.97 -5.19 -1.70
CA ILE A 669 -16.39 -4.62 -2.98
C ILE A 669 -17.31 -5.59 -3.72
N ARG A 670 -16.96 -6.88 -3.81
CA ARG A 670 -17.82 -7.89 -4.44
C ARG A 670 -19.17 -8.04 -3.75
N LYS A 671 -19.21 -8.00 -2.41
CA LYS A 671 -20.45 -8.05 -1.62
C LYS A 671 -21.36 -6.87 -1.97
N ALA A 672 -20.80 -5.67 -2.01
CA ALA A 672 -21.55 -4.46 -2.36
C ALA A 672 -22.03 -4.48 -3.82
N ILE A 673 -21.18 -4.92 -4.75
CA ILE A 673 -21.57 -5.07 -6.18
C ILE A 673 -22.71 -6.07 -6.32
N GLN A 674 -22.62 -7.24 -5.68
CA GLN A 674 -23.64 -8.28 -5.75
C GLN A 674 -24.96 -7.80 -5.16
N PHE A 675 -24.93 -7.05 -4.05
CA PHE A 675 -26.09 -6.46 -3.42
C PHE A 675 -26.77 -5.46 -4.35
N LEU A 676 -26.04 -4.45 -4.83
CA LEU A 676 -26.58 -3.40 -5.71
C LEU A 676 -27.14 -3.97 -7.03
N LEU A 677 -26.42 -4.89 -7.67
CA LEU A 677 -26.90 -5.51 -8.92
C LEU A 677 -28.10 -6.43 -8.68
N GLY A 678 -28.19 -7.07 -7.52
CA GLY A 678 -29.35 -7.89 -7.13
C GLY A 678 -30.59 -7.05 -6.91
N SER A 679 -30.47 -5.91 -6.24
CA SER A 679 -31.51 -4.93 -6.03
C SER A 679 -32.02 -4.38 -7.37
N ASN A 680 -31.15 -3.81 -8.18
CA ASN A 680 -31.55 -3.29 -9.51
C ASN A 680 -32.19 -4.36 -10.39
N MET A 681 -31.75 -5.61 -10.32
CA MET A 681 -32.40 -6.72 -11.05
C MET A 681 -33.82 -6.94 -10.57
N SER A 682 -34.12 -6.83 -9.25
CA SER A 682 -35.44 -6.99 -8.67
C SER A 682 -36.39 -5.87 -9.12
N GLU A 683 -35.89 -4.63 -9.14
CA GLU A 683 -36.64 -3.46 -9.61
C GLU A 683 -37.01 -3.60 -11.09
N VAL A 684 -36.01 -3.91 -11.94
CA VAL A 684 -36.23 -4.09 -13.39
C VAL A 684 -37.26 -5.19 -13.66
N LEU A 685 -37.10 -6.35 -13.02
CA LEU A 685 -38.00 -7.49 -13.21
C LEU A 685 -39.40 -7.20 -12.69
N SER A 686 -39.53 -6.47 -11.58
CA SER A 686 -40.82 -6.09 -11.01
C SER A 686 -41.57 -5.15 -11.96
N ILE A 687 -40.92 -4.10 -12.46
CA ILE A 687 -41.53 -3.16 -13.41
C ILE A 687 -41.84 -3.86 -14.73
N PHE A 688 -40.91 -4.65 -15.25
CA PHE A 688 -41.11 -5.39 -16.51
C PHE A 688 -42.34 -6.33 -16.41
N THR A 689 -42.44 -7.12 -15.33
CA THR A 689 -43.52 -8.06 -15.10
C THR A 689 -44.84 -7.32 -14.92
N ALA A 690 -44.92 -6.28 -14.10
CA ALA A 690 -46.11 -5.48 -13.88
C ALA A 690 -46.58 -4.80 -15.19
N THR A 691 -45.68 -4.29 -16.00
CA THR A 691 -45.99 -3.70 -17.31
C THR A 691 -46.57 -4.73 -18.26
N LEU A 692 -46.02 -5.94 -18.32
CA LEU A 692 -46.59 -7.04 -19.13
C LEU A 692 -47.99 -7.44 -18.63
N MET A 693 -48.23 -7.41 -17.33
CA MET A 693 -49.52 -7.69 -16.73
C MET A 693 -50.52 -6.51 -16.87
N GLY A 694 -50.07 -5.30 -17.05
CA GLY A 694 -50.87 -4.12 -17.36
C GLY A 694 -51.24 -3.24 -16.18
N PHE A 695 -50.35 -3.19 -15.16
CA PHE A 695 -50.48 -2.28 -14.02
C PHE A 695 -49.15 -1.61 -13.69
N THR A 696 -49.20 -0.52 -12.92
CA THR A 696 -48.04 0.21 -12.45
C THR A 696 -47.72 -0.23 -11.02
N ILE A 697 -46.58 -0.88 -10.81
CA ILE A 697 -46.17 -1.38 -9.49
C ILE A 697 -45.38 -0.33 -8.70
N LEU A 698 -44.54 0.45 -9.36
CA LEU A 698 -43.72 1.51 -8.78
C LEU A 698 -43.58 2.68 -9.76
N LYS A 699 -43.43 3.88 -9.23
CA LYS A 699 -43.16 5.11 -9.99
C LYS A 699 -41.62 5.40 -9.97
N PRO A 700 -41.07 6.25 -10.90
CA PRO A 700 -39.64 6.62 -10.92
C PRO A 700 -39.13 7.14 -9.59
N VAL A 701 -39.94 7.95 -8.90
CA VAL A 701 -39.59 8.55 -7.59
C VAL A 701 -39.37 7.49 -6.50
N HIS A 702 -40.14 6.38 -6.55
CA HIS A 702 -39.96 5.27 -5.60
C HIS A 702 -38.59 4.58 -5.78
N LEU A 703 -38.22 4.34 -7.03
CA LEU A 703 -36.93 3.70 -7.37
C LEU A 703 -35.75 4.57 -7.00
N LEU A 704 -35.85 5.88 -7.23
CA LEU A 704 -34.81 6.81 -6.76
C LEU A 704 -34.67 6.79 -5.24
N TRP A 705 -35.79 6.67 -4.50
CA TRP A 705 -35.71 6.52 -3.04
C TRP A 705 -35.02 5.21 -2.64
N ILE A 706 -35.39 4.10 -3.27
CA ILE A 706 -34.84 2.78 -3.01
C ILE A 706 -33.35 2.83 -3.26
N ASN A 707 -32.89 3.21 -4.45
CA ASN A 707 -31.51 3.29 -4.84
C ASN A 707 -30.68 4.19 -3.90
N LEU A 708 -31.23 5.35 -3.49
CA LEU A 708 -30.51 6.31 -2.66
C LEU A 708 -30.48 5.89 -1.18
N VAL A 709 -31.60 5.44 -0.62
CA VAL A 709 -31.78 5.25 0.83
C VAL A 709 -31.60 3.78 1.25
N THR A 710 -32.24 2.84 0.54
CA THR A 710 -32.19 1.43 0.95
C THR A 710 -31.04 0.67 0.36
N ASP A 711 -30.42 1.16 -0.72
CA ASP A 711 -29.30 0.49 -1.36
C ASP A 711 -27.95 1.13 -1.05
N CYS A 712 -27.77 2.43 -1.29
CA CYS A 712 -26.47 3.07 -1.14
C CYS A 712 -25.91 2.99 0.28
N PHE A 713 -26.73 3.26 1.32
CA PHE A 713 -26.23 3.23 2.70
C PHE A 713 -25.86 1.83 3.17
N PRO A 714 -26.68 0.78 2.96
CA PRO A 714 -26.27 -0.59 3.26
C PRO A 714 -25.07 -1.06 2.43
N ALA A 715 -24.96 -0.71 1.14
CA ALA A 715 -23.81 -1.06 0.31
C ALA A 715 -22.51 -0.46 0.83
N LEU A 716 -22.51 0.81 1.24
CA LEU A 716 -21.38 1.47 1.90
C LEU A 716 -21.01 0.77 3.21
N ALA A 717 -22.00 0.37 4.00
CA ALA A 717 -21.80 -0.33 5.25
C ALA A 717 -21.23 -1.75 5.05
N LEU A 718 -21.60 -2.44 3.96
CA LEU A 718 -20.99 -3.72 3.57
C LEU A 718 -19.52 -3.56 3.21
N GLY A 719 -19.13 -2.41 2.64
CA GLY A 719 -17.72 -2.07 2.39
C GLY A 719 -16.86 -2.01 3.67
N MET A 720 -17.50 -1.81 4.83
CA MET A 720 -16.84 -1.76 6.14
C MET A 720 -16.81 -3.11 6.88
N GLU A 721 -17.26 -4.21 6.26
CA GLU A 721 -17.28 -5.52 6.88
C GLU A 721 -15.87 -5.97 7.24
N LYS A 722 -15.72 -6.65 8.37
CA LYS A 722 -14.46 -7.23 8.82
C LYS A 722 -14.05 -8.40 7.92
N ALA A 723 -12.75 -8.71 7.92
CA ALA A 723 -12.24 -9.89 7.23
C ALA A 723 -12.94 -11.16 7.75
N GLU A 724 -13.29 -12.06 6.83
CA GLU A 724 -13.82 -13.36 7.20
C GLU A 724 -12.71 -14.23 7.85
N PRO A 725 -13.00 -15.03 8.89
CA PRO A 725 -11.97 -15.77 9.66
C PRO A 725 -11.11 -16.72 8.82
N ASN A 726 -11.55 -17.08 7.62
CA ASN A 726 -10.86 -18.00 6.71
C ASN A 726 -10.18 -17.30 5.55
N ILE A 727 -10.08 -15.98 5.54
CA ILE A 727 -9.58 -15.20 4.39
C ILE A 727 -8.13 -15.57 4.03
N MET A 728 -7.27 -15.79 5.05
CA MET A 728 -5.89 -16.24 4.90
C MET A 728 -5.74 -17.78 4.85
N LYS A 729 -6.84 -18.52 4.71
CA LYS A 729 -6.85 -19.97 4.44
C LYS A 729 -7.32 -20.29 3.02
N ARG A 730 -7.67 -19.28 2.25
CA ARG A 730 -8.07 -19.41 0.84
C ARG A 730 -6.86 -19.25 -0.07
N LYS A 731 -6.84 -19.98 -1.20
CA LYS A 731 -5.85 -19.74 -2.25
C LYS A 731 -6.01 -18.32 -2.84
N PRO A 732 -4.92 -17.72 -3.35
CA PRO A 732 -5.00 -16.45 -4.04
C PRO A 732 -5.97 -16.51 -5.21
N ARG A 733 -6.70 -15.43 -5.44
CA ARG A 733 -7.60 -15.27 -6.57
C ARG A 733 -6.79 -15.14 -7.87
N ASP A 734 -7.32 -15.67 -8.97
CA ASP A 734 -6.77 -15.35 -10.28
C ASP A 734 -6.99 -13.86 -10.61
N ALA A 735 -5.92 -13.15 -10.88
CA ALA A 735 -5.96 -11.72 -11.22
C ALA A 735 -6.74 -11.44 -12.52
N LYS A 736 -6.84 -12.43 -13.42
CA LYS A 736 -7.60 -12.35 -14.68
C LYS A 736 -9.09 -12.63 -14.51
N ALA A 737 -9.50 -13.21 -13.38
CA ALA A 737 -10.90 -13.54 -13.13
C ALA A 737 -11.79 -12.29 -13.21
N GLY A 738 -12.95 -12.43 -13.86
CA GLY A 738 -13.95 -11.38 -13.96
C GLY A 738 -14.66 -11.12 -12.61
N ILE A 739 -15.35 -10.00 -12.50
CA ILE A 739 -16.15 -9.65 -11.30
C ILE A 739 -17.23 -10.70 -11.00
N PHE A 740 -17.83 -11.27 -12.04
CA PHE A 740 -18.88 -12.32 -11.96
C PHE A 740 -18.34 -13.74 -11.75
N SER A 741 -17.04 -13.91 -11.49
CA SER A 741 -16.48 -15.23 -11.19
C SER A 741 -17.17 -15.87 -9.96
N ASP A 742 -16.97 -17.17 -9.81
CA ASP A 742 -17.48 -17.97 -8.67
C ASP A 742 -19.02 -18.02 -8.58
N GLY A 743 -19.73 -17.86 -9.70
CA GLY A 743 -21.19 -18.00 -9.75
C GLY A 743 -21.99 -16.77 -9.28
N MET A 744 -21.35 -15.61 -9.10
CA MET A 744 -22.01 -14.38 -8.65
C MET A 744 -23.19 -13.98 -9.58
N GLY A 745 -23.07 -14.18 -10.90
CA GLY A 745 -24.17 -13.87 -11.84
C GLY A 745 -25.45 -14.68 -11.57
N VAL A 746 -25.31 -15.96 -11.22
CA VAL A 746 -26.44 -16.80 -10.82
C VAL A 746 -27.03 -16.35 -9.50
N ASP A 747 -26.16 -15.91 -8.56
CA ASP A 747 -26.61 -15.40 -7.27
C ASP A 747 -27.43 -14.10 -7.44
N ILE A 748 -26.99 -13.18 -8.26
CA ILE A 748 -27.71 -11.95 -8.60
C ILE A 748 -29.07 -12.29 -9.23
N ALA A 749 -29.11 -13.24 -10.18
CA ALA A 749 -30.34 -13.60 -10.89
C ALA A 749 -31.39 -14.17 -9.94
N TYR A 750 -31.06 -15.18 -9.10
CA TYR A 750 -32.06 -15.78 -8.21
C TYR A 750 -32.49 -14.82 -7.09
N GLN A 751 -31.57 -13.97 -6.60
CA GLN A 751 -31.87 -12.96 -5.56
C GLN A 751 -32.82 -11.89 -6.12
N GLY A 752 -32.57 -11.38 -7.33
CA GLY A 752 -33.48 -10.45 -8.01
C GLY A 752 -34.85 -11.05 -8.25
N VAL A 753 -34.92 -12.31 -8.74
CA VAL A 753 -36.23 -12.99 -8.94
C VAL A 753 -36.99 -13.20 -7.62
N LEU A 754 -36.29 -13.56 -6.54
CA LEU A 754 -36.89 -13.76 -5.22
C LEU A 754 -37.55 -12.45 -4.73
N VAL A 755 -36.82 -11.33 -4.74
CA VAL A 755 -37.35 -10.04 -4.30
C VAL A 755 -38.51 -9.60 -5.21
N THR A 756 -38.40 -9.80 -6.53
CA THR A 756 -39.49 -9.53 -7.51
C THR A 756 -40.78 -10.27 -7.14
N VAL A 757 -40.69 -11.56 -6.87
CA VAL A 757 -41.87 -12.38 -6.50
C VAL A 757 -42.48 -11.86 -5.21
N LEU A 758 -41.69 -11.58 -4.18
CA LEU A 758 -42.19 -11.03 -2.91
C LEU A 758 -42.88 -9.68 -3.11
N THR A 759 -42.32 -8.80 -3.94
CA THR A 759 -42.86 -7.47 -4.25
C THR A 759 -44.17 -7.55 -4.99
N ILE A 760 -44.29 -8.42 -6.00
CA ILE A 760 -45.54 -8.64 -6.76
C ILE A 760 -46.63 -9.25 -5.88
N VAL A 761 -46.28 -10.25 -5.05
CA VAL A 761 -47.22 -10.84 -4.08
C VAL A 761 -47.71 -9.80 -3.10
N SER A 762 -46.85 -8.93 -2.60
CA SER A 762 -47.19 -7.84 -1.70
C SER A 762 -48.16 -6.84 -2.37
N TYR A 763 -47.94 -6.50 -3.65
CA TYR A 763 -48.83 -5.65 -4.42
C TYR A 763 -50.26 -6.20 -4.44
N PHE A 764 -50.43 -7.48 -4.79
CA PHE A 764 -51.75 -8.11 -4.85
C PHE A 764 -52.38 -8.27 -3.47
N ILE A 765 -51.59 -8.54 -2.42
CA ILE A 765 -52.15 -8.55 -1.07
C ILE A 765 -52.68 -7.17 -0.67
N GLY A 766 -51.91 -6.09 -0.95
CA GLY A 766 -52.36 -4.72 -0.66
C GLY A 766 -53.60 -4.35 -1.41
N HIS A 767 -53.70 -4.70 -2.70
CA HIS A 767 -54.94 -4.51 -3.48
C HIS A 767 -56.15 -5.29 -2.93
N PHE A 768 -55.93 -6.56 -2.54
CA PHE A 768 -56.97 -7.38 -1.92
C PHE A 768 -57.42 -6.82 -0.55
N MET A 769 -56.54 -6.31 0.25
CA MET A 769 -56.91 -5.71 1.56
C MET A 769 -57.71 -4.42 1.39
N GLU A 770 -57.49 -3.68 0.31
CA GLU A 770 -58.25 -2.48 -0.02
C GLU A 770 -59.66 -2.81 -0.59
N THR A 771 -59.74 -3.74 -1.55
CA THR A 771 -60.94 -3.96 -2.38
C THR A 771 -61.69 -5.24 -2.06
N GLY A 772 -61.03 -6.21 -1.38
CA GLY A 772 -61.59 -7.54 -1.15
C GLY A 772 -61.55 -8.48 -2.37
N ASN A 773 -61.00 -8.03 -3.50
CA ASN A 773 -60.94 -8.78 -4.77
C ASN A 773 -59.52 -8.97 -5.27
N TRP A 774 -59.29 -10.10 -5.97
CA TRP A 774 -58.05 -10.37 -6.66
C TRP A 774 -58.17 -9.96 -8.13
N GLU A 775 -57.87 -8.71 -8.44
CA GLU A 775 -57.91 -8.17 -9.80
C GLU A 775 -56.58 -7.57 -10.23
N ILE A 776 -56.27 -7.62 -11.53
CA ILE A 776 -55.08 -7.02 -12.11
C ILE A 776 -55.47 -5.58 -12.55
N THR A 777 -55.25 -4.64 -11.63
CA THR A 777 -55.59 -3.22 -11.86
C THR A 777 -54.61 -2.33 -11.07
N ASN A 778 -54.58 -1.05 -11.39
CA ASN A 778 -53.80 -0.07 -10.63
C ASN A 778 -54.41 0.14 -9.23
N SER A 779 -53.56 -0.02 -8.19
CA SER A 779 -53.95 0.18 -6.79
C SER A 779 -52.87 1.01 -6.07
N ALA A 780 -53.27 2.08 -5.41
CA ALA A 780 -52.38 2.89 -4.60
C ALA A 780 -51.93 2.14 -3.34
N HIS A 781 -52.82 1.35 -2.72
CA HIS A 781 -52.49 0.47 -1.60
C HIS A 781 -51.49 -0.65 -2.04
N GLY A 782 -51.78 -1.28 -3.20
CA GLY A 782 -50.89 -2.27 -3.78
C GLY A 782 -49.47 -1.72 -4.03
N MET A 783 -49.40 -0.51 -4.61
CA MET A 783 -48.13 0.18 -4.89
C MET A 783 -47.36 0.52 -3.58
N THR A 784 -48.06 1.00 -2.55
CA THR A 784 -47.45 1.31 -1.25
C THR A 784 -46.89 0.05 -0.57
N MET A 785 -47.67 -1.04 -0.59
CA MET A 785 -47.27 -2.33 -0.05
C MET A 785 -46.06 -2.92 -0.81
N ALA A 786 -46.04 -2.80 -2.14
CA ALA A 786 -44.94 -3.23 -2.99
C ALA A 786 -43.66 -2.45 -2.66
N PHE A 787 -43.77 -1.12 -2.53
CA PHE A 787 -42.65 -0.25 -2.17
C PHE A 787 -42.09 -0.60 -0.78
N LEU A 788 -42.93 -0.75 0.23
CA LEU A 788 -42.50 -1.15 1.58
C LEU A 788 -41.81 -2.51 1.58
N THR A 789 -42.41 -3.51 0.91
CA THR A 789 -41.85 -4.87 0.89
C THR A 789 -40.51 -4.92 0.16
N MET A 790 -40.37 -4.25 -0.99
CA MET A 790 -39.13 -4.19 -1.73
C MET A 790 -38.02 -3.53 -0.88
N SER A 791 -38.29 -2.33 -0.36
CA SER A 791 -37.36 -1.58 0.48
C SER A 791 -36.90 -2.40 1.71
N MET A 792 -37.85 -3.06 2.40
CA MET A 792 -37.55 -3.89 3.56
C MET A 792 -36.76 -5.15 3.18
N ALA A 793 -37.14 -5.83 2.07
CA ALA A 793 -36.44 -7.01 1.59
C ALA A 793 -34.99 -6.71 1.23
N GLU A 794 -34.70 -5.56 0.60
CA GLU A 794 -33.36 -5.12 0.26
C GLU A 794 -32.53 -4.82 1.51
N VAL A 795 -33.08 -4.06 2.46
CA VAL A 795 -32.39 -3.84 3.74
C VAL A 795 -32.10 -5.16 4.45
N PHE A 796 -33.05 -6.10 4.52
CA PHE A 796 -32.81 -7.41 5.14
C PHE A 796 -31.82 -8.26 4.34
N HIS A 797 -31.87 -8.17 3.01
CA HIS A 797 -30.93 -8.86 2.12
C HIS A 797 -29.49 -8.36 2.31
N SER A 798 -29.28 -7.09 2.63
CA SER A 798 -27.95 -6.55 2.92
C SER A 798 -27.25 -7.31 4.06
N PHE A 799 -27.99 -7.79 5.06
CA PHE A 799 -27.46 -8.64 6.13
C PHE A 799 -27.02 -10.03 5.62
N ASN A 800 -27.73 -10.60 4.64
CA ASN A 800 -27.29 -11.83 3.97
C ASN A 800 -25.96 -11.61 3.24
N MET A 801 -25.75 -10.42 2.69
CA MET A 801 -24.54 -10.09 1.89
C MET A 801 -23.30 -9.85 2.75
N ARG A 802 -23.37 -9.91 4.08
CA ARG A 802 -22.19 -9.86 4.96
C ARG A 802 -21.18 -10.98 4.67
N SER A 803 -21.64 -12.11 4.17
CA SER A 803 -20.79 -13.15 3.57
C SER A 803 -21.42 -13.68 2.29
N GLN A 804 -20.65 -13.82 1.22
CA GLN A 804 -21.15 -14.35 -0.06
C GLN A 804 -21.51 -15.83 0.03
N ARG A 805 -20.69 -16.62 0.71
CA ARG A 805 -20.84 -18.10 0.81
C ARG A 805 -21.05 -18.61 2.23
N GLY A 806 -20.58 -17.88 3.24
CA GLY A 806 -20.79 -18.17 4.65
C GLY A 806 -22.20 -17.86 5.11
N SER A 807 -22.60 -18.37 6.26
CA SER A 807 -23.86 -17.98 6.91
C SER A 807 -23.67 -16.70 7.70
N MET A 808 -24.64 -15.76 7.58
CA MET A 808 -24.62 -14.55 8.38
C MET A 808 -24.66 -14.82 9.89
N PHE A 809 -25.21 -15.94 10.30
CA PHE A 809 -25.33 -16.35 11.70
C PHE A 809 -24.03 -16.91 12.30
N THR A 810 -23.08 -17.33 11.46
CA THR A 810 -21.78 -17.88 11.89
C THR A 810 -20.64 -16.85 11.87
N LEU A 811 -20.91 -15.62 11.44
CA LEU A 811 -19.94 -14.54 11.49
C LEU A 811 -19.75 -14.08 12.94
N GLY A 812 -18.55 -14.25 13.50
CA GLY A 812 -18.23 -13.90 14.89
C GLY A 812 -18.21 -12.39 15.20
N SER A 813 -18.36 -11.52 14.20
CA SER A 813 -18.35 -10.07 14.34
C SER A 813 -19.67 -9.45 13.94
N GLN A 814 -20.03 -8.32 14.59
CA GLN A 814 -21.17 -7.50 14.20
C GLN A 814 -20.70 -6.26 13.44
N ASN A 815 -21.40 -5.92 12.33
CA ASN A 815 -21.20 -4.69 11.59
C ASN A 815 -22.15 -3.62 12.11
N LYS A 816 -21.70 -2.81 13.06
CA LYS A 816 -22.51 -1.74 13.65
C LYS A 816 -22.98 -0.72 12.62
N THR A 817 -22.17 -0.43 11.61
CA THR A 817 -22.49 0.53 10.55
C THR A 817 -23.66 0.01 9.71
N LEU A 818 -23.70 -1.29 9.42
CA LEU A 818 -24.80 -1.91 8.68
C LEU A 818 -26.11 -1.88 9.49
N TRP A 819 -26.05 -2.09 10.80
CA TRP A 819 -27.22 -1.93 11.67
C TRP A 819 -27.75 -0.50 11.67
N ILE A 820 -26.86 0.50 11.77
CA ILE A 820 -27.25 1.92 11.73
C ILE A 820 -27.84 2.26 10.36
N ALA A 821 -27.21 1.84 9.27
CA ALA A 821 -27.68 2.05 7.92
C ALA A 821 -29.06 1.40 7.70
N GLY A 822 -29.21 0.11 8.07
CA GLY A 822 -30.46 -0.62 7.91
C GLY A 822 -31.62 -0.03 8.71
N ILE A 823 -31.41 0.23 10.01
CA ILE A 823 -32.44 0.84 10.86
C ILE A 823 -32.79 2.25 10.35
N GLY A 824 -31.77 3.05 9.97
CA GLY A 824 -31.96 4.39 9.42
C GLY A 824 -32.80 4.36 8.13
N SER A 825 -32.48 3.44 7.21
CA SER A 825 -33.23 3.25 5.96
C SER A 825 -34.69 2.83 6.21
N LEU A 826 -34.93 1.89 7.13
CA LEU A 826 -36.27 1.46 7.51
C LEU A 826 -37.10 2.60 8.12
N VAL A 827 -36.51 3.36 9.05
CA VAL A 827 -37.17 4.52 9.65
C VAL A 827 -37.47 5.59 8.61
N ALA A 828 -36.50 5.91 7.75
CA ALA A 828 -36.71 6.90 6.68
C ALA A 828 -37.84 6.48 5.71
N THR A 829 -37.87 5.20 5.30
CA THR A 829 -38.88 4.64 4.42
C THR A 829 -40.27 4.68 5.08
N THR A 830 -40.34 4.34 6.37
CA THR A 830 -41.63 4.47 7.12
C THR A 830 -42.08 5.92 7.20
N LEU A 831 -41.19 6.87 7.50
CA LEU A 831 -41.52 8.29 7.56
C LEU A 831 -42.05 8.84 6.23
N VAL A 832 -41.51 8.39 5.09
CA VAL A 832 -42.01 8.82 3.76
C VAL A 832 -43.43 8.29 3.49
N CYS A 833 -43.77 7.10 3.98
CA CYS A 833 -45.11 6.54 3.81
C CYS A 833 -46.14 7.14 4.80
N GLU A 834 -45.72 7.55 6.01
CA GLU A 834 -46.63 7.96 7.07
C GLU A 834 -46.81 9.49 7.19
N ILE A 835 -45.83 10.30 6.79
CA ILE A 835 -45.98 11.77 6.84
C ILE A 835 -46.89 12.22 5.68
N PRO A 836 -48.09 12.78 5.95
CA PRO A 836 -49.10 13.03 4.91
C PRO A 836 -48.61 13.87 3.73
N PHE A 837 -47.77 14.86 3.98
CA PHE A 837 -47.18 15.68 2.93
C PHE A 837 -46.26 14.85 2.00
N LEU A 838 -45.40 13.97 2.58
CA LEU A 838 -44.50 13.12 1.82
C LEU A 838 -45.30 11.99 1.13
N ALA A 839 -46.18 11.32 1.84
CA ALA A 839 -47.02 10.26 1.29
C ALA A 839 -47.79 10.70 0.07
N ASN A 840 -48.43 11.87 0.13
CA ASN A 840 -49.12 12.45 -1.01
C ASN A 840 -48.20 12.80 -2.17
N ALA A 841 -47.02 13.33 -1.87
CA ALA A 841 -46.03 13.68 -2.87
C ALA A 841 -45.49 12.43 -3.62
N PHE A 842 -45.30 11.32 -2.93
CA PHE A 842 -44.94 10.04 -3.54
C PHE A 842 -46.12 9.26 -4.10
N GLY A 843 -47.35 9.69 -3.83
CA GLY A 843 -48.60 9.03 -4.27
C GLY A 843 -48.89 7.73 -3.50
N PHE A 844 -48.43 7.65 -2.24
CA PHE A 844 -48.74 6.54 -1.34
C PHE A 844 -50.11 6.64 -0.71
N ALA A 845 -50.77 5.50 -0.54
CA ALA A 845 -51.97 5.37 0.27
C ALA A 845 -51.58 5.15 1.74
N SER A 846 -52.44 5.56 2.67
CA SER A 846 -52.29 5.26 4.08
C SER A 846 -52.50 3.76 4.29
N VAL A 847 -51.53 3.09 4.92
CA VAL A 847 -51.57 1.66 5.19
C VAL A 847 -51.65 1.40 6.71
N GLY A 848 -52.37 0.36 7.10
CA GLY A 848 -52.55 0.00 8.50
C GLY A 848 -51.39 -0.83 9.07
N ILE A 849 -51.40 -1.03 10.39
CA ILE A 849 -50.38 -1.83 11.08
C ILE A 849 -50.32 -3.27 10.55
N SER A 850 -51.44 -3.87 10.18
CA SER A 850 -51.52 -5.21 9.60
C SER A 850 -50.77 -5.32 8.27
N GLU A 851 -50.89 -4.30 7.42
CA GLU A 851 -50.20 -4.20 6.14
C GLU A 851 -48.69 -4.06 6.33
N TYR A 852 -48.25 -3.22 7.28
CA TYR A 852 -46.86 -3.10 7.67
C TYR A 852 -46.29 -4.43 8.15
N LEU A 853 -47.01 -5.16 9.00
CA LEU A 853 -46.55 -6.48 9.50
C LEU A 853 -46.44 -7.50 8.36
N ILE A 854 -47.32 -7.47 7.39
CA ILE A 854 -47.27 -8.33 6.20
C ILE A 854 -46.07 -7.94 5.33
N ALA A 855 -45.85 -6.66 5.10
CA ALA A 855 -44.68 -6.17 4.34
C ALA A 855 -43.37 -6.60 5.01
N ILE A 856 -43.25 -6.43 6.33
CA ILE A 856 -42.07 -6.89 7.13
C ILE A 856 -41.92 -8.41 6.99
N ALA A 857 -43.02 -9.18 7.16
CA ALA A 857 -42.93 -10.65 7.09
C ALA A 857 -42.49 -11.13 5.71
N LEU A 858 -42.99 -10.54 4.63
CA LEU A 858 -42.57 -10.84 3.26
C LEU A 858 -41.10 -10.47 3.03
N GLY A 859 -40.70 -9.27 3.46
CA GLY A 859 -39.30 -8.84 3.35
C GLY A 859 -38.33 -9.78 4.11
N LEU A 860 -38.70 -10.27 5.29
CA LEU A 860 -37.90 -11.20 6.07
C LEU A 860 -37.70 -12.56 5.41
N VAL A 861 -38.58 -12.99 4.49
CA VAL A 861 -38.45 -14.27 3.74
C VAL A 861 -37.14 -14.36 2.97
N VAL A 862 -36.57 -13.23 2.58
CA VAL A 862 -35.28 -13.20 1.87
C VAL A 862 -34.17 -13.85 2.71
N ILE A 863 -34.18 -13.68 4.04
CA ILE A 863 -33.14 -14.22 4.92
C ILE A 863 -33.07 -15.76 4.85
N PRO A 864 -34.12 -16.50 5.22
CA PRO A 864 -34.06 -17.96 5.22
C PRO A 864 -33.86 -18.57 3.82
N VAL A 865 -34.42 -17.98 2.77
CA VAL A 865 -34.27 -18.48 1.41
C VAL A 865 -32.83 -18.37 0.95
N VAL A 866 -32.20 -17.21 1.11
CA VAL A 866 -30.80 -17.00 0.72
C VAL A 866 -29.86 -17.86 1.56
N GLU A 867 -30.09 -18.02 2.87
CA GLU A 867 -29.30 -18.88 3.73
C GLU A 867 -29.42 -20.36 3.35
N LEU A 868 -30.62 -20.81 2.92
CA LEU A 868 -30.84 -22.17 2.40
C LEU A 868 -30.04 -22.40 1.12
N VAL A 869 -30.07 -21.45 0.17
CA VAL A 869 -29.30 -21.55 -1.09
C VAL A 869 -27.80 -21.61 -0.79
N LYS A 870 -27.29 -20.74 0.10
CA LYS A 870 -25.88 -20.78 0.53
C LYS A 870 -25.51 -22.13 1.18
N LEU A 871 -26.40 -22.72 1.96
CA LEU A 871 -26.19 -24.03 2.57
C LEU A 871 -26.05 -25.11 1.50
N ILE A 872 -26.90 -25.09 0.47
CA ILE A 872 -26.83 -26.02 -0.66
C ILE A 872 -25.51 -25.82 -1.44
N GLN A 873 -25.16 -24.57 -1.74
CA GLN A 873 -23.91 -24.24 -2.45
C GLN A 873 -22.67 -24.75 -1.69
N ARG A 874 -22.62 -24.57 -0.36
CA ARG A 874 -21.52 -25.08 0.48
C ARG A 874 -21.44 -26.61 0.46
N LYS A 875 -22.58 -27.32 0.44
CA LYS A 875 -22.58 -28.78 0.33
C LYS A 875 -22.09 -29.26 -1.02
N VAL A 876 -22.51 -28.62 -2.11
CA VAL A 876 -22.05 -28.95 -3.47
C VAL A 876 -20.56 -28.67 -3.64
N SER A 877 -20.06 -27.54 -3.13
CA SER A 877 -18.64 -27.18 -3.19
C SER A 877 -17.72 -28.11 -2.38
N LYS A 878 -18.20 -28.71 -1.30
CA LYS A 878 -17.43 -29.71 -0.51
C LYS A 878 -17.33 -31.07 -1.19
N ASN A 879 -18.22 -31.34 -2.12
CA ASN A 879 -18.25 -32.61 -2.84
C ASN A 879 -17.50 -32.55 -4.19
N ARG A 880 -17.02 -31.38 -4.59
CA ARG A 880 -16.09 -31.13 -5.71
C ARG A 880 -14.67 -30.87 -5.18
#